data_f1a9a6e7dd1f632c458cbc06a3497ee7
#
_entry.id   f1a9a6e7dd1f632c458cbc06a3497ee7
#
_cell.length_a   1.000
_cell.length_b   1.000
_cell.length_c   1.000
_cell.angle_alpha   90.00
_cell.angle_beta   90.00
_cell.angle_gamma   90.00
#
_symmetry.space_group_name_H-M   'P 1'
#
loop_
_entity.id
_entity.type
_entity.pdbx_description
1 polymer ?
#
loop_
_entity_poly.entity_id
_entity_poly.type
_entity_poly.pdbx_seq_one_letter_code
_entity_poly.pdbx_strand_id
1 'polypeptide(L)'
;MGMKHHNAKKAHTGLAAAFIISGLACIQAAPLLPLPEDALTSQNEELRKKDGNIITDLPQEVMKSAETPTIPSSVNVVNEGGEIVYDSESGLLSYDGSGQDIKVNTSNGTELLAPFASANLEKEQLSLRGPIIIYDNAIMAKVDGDKIDTTPDASYDWKNEVIQSGAVRAKINGFIVRGSKLTYATDNTSRDPAKKGRKYIEVENAYVSTEDAETPSAWIGCGTLRVYPGECGKMSRLSIAGSRTDIPIPILGWIPVEHSLNPREGWYPELGSRSIWGGYMLNHYGILLGNRQTDGFMPTADYLATIHADIRTRRGLATGLDIENIAMAKKYSSMTGLESYVIFDRNPSINPLRGIRKTTRHNRYRVALQSSWEVTPDFDKKSDWQLTSNVNILSDRYILRDFFEQLSRVDSSPDNTVRLERRTKDTHSMVYTRFAPNNFYASDERLEGTFYRVRQPIANTGITYETRNSAGIMHQYIPIDERVSYQNKLLDLKDSALRTYYERLLNSSSYVRLNSTHEFTCSQKVLKFLNVTPKAGIGYSGYYGAEDIGSDNRVLGYLGIDFDIKFSKHFENFVFKPLGFKGLTHVFHPYATLSHTNLSASRGLLPQIDSWSSALGSSTNSPMPLDLIGFTGIDAWDSWTIWRWGLRNTLNTTVDGEQKRFLSWDTSIDYNLDNPLTETEYSNLYNRATVNLSHQTFFYIEMQTPTIKNGDGYNRYNLNVRTMPFSWLEADVGWRYFKGHPIYRDSEQLHTNFNVRINESYAAAVRLTWDFSNHRVPIQQYSLFRNVGPWYVGATIYIRDNGGKREEGFGISFTLSETGTALPIDI
;
A
#
# COMPACT_ATOMS: atom_id res chain seq x y z
N MET A 1 18.80 -34.61 -43.19
CA MET A 1 19.00 -33.22 -42.75
C MET A 1 17.85 -32.40 -43.31
N GLY A 2 16.90 -32.02 -42.56
CA GLY A 2 15.73 -31.26 -43.03
C GLY A 2 14.43 -31.74 -42.43
N MET A 3 14.15 -31.30 -41.19
CA MET A 3 12.84 -31.27 -40.53
C MET A 3 13.01 -30.79 -39.06
N LYS A 4 13.16 -29.51 -38.86
CA LYS A 4 13.08 -28.95 -37.49
C LYS A 4 12.74 -27.45 -37.42
N HIS A 5 12.17 -26.87 -38.44
CA HIS A 5 11.85 -25.42 -38.43
C HIS A 5 10.39 -25.01 -38.47
N HIS A 6 9.43 -25.99 -38.47
CA HIS A 6 8.00 -25.64 -38.58
C HIS A 6 7.20 -25.62 -37.28
N ASN A 7 7.73 -26.18 -36.17
CA ASN A 7 7.00 -26.21 -34.90
C ASN A 7 7.24 -25.05 -33.96
N ALA A 8 8.26 -24.22 -34.21
CA ALA A 8 8.56 -23.05 -33.35
C ALA A 8 7.60 -21.86 -33.59
N LYS A 9 7.09 -21.70 -34.83
CA LYS A 9 6.19 -20.58 -35.16
C LYS A 9 4.77 -20.74 -34.61
N LYS A 10 4.26 -21.96 -34.41
CA LYS A 10 2.93 -22.21 -33.85
C LYS A 10 2.87 -22.07 -32.33
N ALA A 11 3.98 -22.23 -31.62
CA ALA A 11 4.05 -22.04 -30.18
C ALA A 11 4.04 -20.55 -29.78
N HIS A 12 4.61 -19.68 -30.60
CA HIS A 12 4.65 -18.25 -30.36
C HIS A 12 3.30 -17.54 -30.58
N THR A 13 2.46 -17.99 -31.49
CA THR A 13 1.15 -17.41 -31.75
C THR A 13 0.11 -17.77 -30.68
N GLY A 14 0.18 -18.97 -30.11
CA GLY A 14 -0.68 -19.36 -28.99
C GLY A 14 -0.35 -18.63 -27.67
N LEU A 15 0.91 -18.33 -27.43
CA LEU A 15 1.35 -17.55 -26.26
C LEU A 15 0.89 -16.10 -26.34
N ALA A 16 1.02 -15.45 -27.50
CA ALA A 16 0.61 -14.07 -27.68
C ALA A 16 -0.90 -13.86 -27.47
N ALA A 17 -1.73 -14.84 -27.85
CA ALA A 17 -3.17 -14.77 -27.68
C ALA A 17 -3.61 -14.89 -26.20
N ALA A 18 -2.94 -15.75 -25.43
CA ALA A 18 -3.20 -15.89 -23.99
C ALA A 18 -2.76 -14.62 -23.21
N PHE A 19 -1.69 -13.94 -23.66
CA PHE A 19 -1.15 -12.73 -23.05
C PHE A 19 -2.01 -11.50 -23.25
N ILE A 20 -2.75 -11.37 -24.36
CA ILE A 20 -3.60 -10.19 -24.61
C ILE A 20 -4.88 -10.25 -23.78
N ILE A 21 -5.39 -11.45 -23.50
CA ILE A 21 -6.58 -11.61 -22.63
C ILE A 21 -6.23 -11.40 -21.15
N SER A 22 -5.01 -11.76 -20.74
CA SER A 22 -4.54 -11.50 -19.37
C SER A 22 -4.16 -10.03 -19.14
N GLY A 23 -3.80 -9.31 -20.19
CA GLY A 23 -3.45 -7.89 -20.10
C GLY A 23 -4.61 -6.95 -19.81
N LEU A 24 -5.86 -7.35 -20.03
CA LEU A 24 -7.04 -6.62 -19.56
C LEU A 24 -7.25 -6.75 -18.03
N ALA A 25 -6.44 -7.53 -17.35
CA ALA A 25 -6.69 -7.96 -15.97
C ALA A 25 -5.60 -7.63 -14.93
N CYS A 26 -4.46 -7.10 -15.32
CA CYS A 26 -3.37 -6.84 -14.35
C CYS A 26 -3.24 -5.35 -14.01
N ILE A 27 -4.17 -4.84 -13.21
CA ILE A 27 -3.89 -3.70 -12.34
C ILE A 27 -3.65 -4.28 -10.95
N GLN A 28 -2.42 -4.69 -10.67
CA GLN A 28 -1.99 -4.89 -9.29
C GLN A 28 -1.74 -3.50 -8.69
N ALA A 29 -2.63 -3.09 -7.80
CA ALA A 29 -2.31 -2.02 -6.86
C ALA A 29 -1.11 -2.49 -6.01
N ALA A 30 0.04 -1.86 -6.18
CA ALA A 30 1.18 -2.07 -5.30
C ALA A 30 0.74 -1.75 -3.86
N PRO A 31 1.07 -2.58 -2.86
CA PRO A 31 0.85 -2.21 -1.48
C PRO A 31 1.71 -0.98 -1.19
N LEU A 32 1.06 0.12 -0.87
CA LEU A 32 1.71 1.30 -0.29
C LEU A 32 2.46 0.84 0.96
N LEU A 33 3.77 0.96 0.96
CA LEU A 33 4.58 0.83 2.17
C LEU A 33 4.01 1.79 3.22
N PRO A 34 3.81 1.35 4.46
CA PRO A 34 3.37 2.25 5.51
C PRO A 34 4.42 3.34 5.69
N LEU A 35 4.03 4.57 5.40
CA LEU A 35 4.76 5.75 5.84
C LEU A 35 4.76 5.76 7.37
N PRO A 36 5.84 6.22 8.02
CA PRO A 36 5.85 6.38 9.48
C PRO A 36 4.66 7.25 9.90
N GLU A 37 3.91 6.81 10.89
CA GLU A 37 2.66 7.43 11.37
C GLU A 37 2.79 8.90 11.79
N ASP A 38 3.99 9.42 11.95
CA ASP A 38 4.23 10.79 12.43
C ASP A 38 4.10 11.88 11.36
N ALA A 39 3.94 11.52 10.09
CA ALA A 39 3.88 12.51 9.00
C ALA A 39 2.45 12.95 8.63
N LEU A 40 1.41 12.27 9.10
CA LEU A 40 0.02 12.50 8.69
C LEU A 40 -0.85 13.25 9.71
N THR A 41 -0.38 13.46 10.93
CA THR A 41 -1.19 14.08 11.99
C THR A 41 -1.19 15.59 12.00
N SER A 42 -0.25 16.26 11.33
CA SER A 42 -0.14 17.73 11.40
C SER A 42 -0.89 18.50 10.31
N GLN A 43 -1.31 17.88 9.23
CA GLN A 43 -2.01 18.58 8.14
C GLN A 43 -3.54 18.60 8.24
N ASN A 44 -4.14 17.73 9.05
CA ASN A 44 -5.61 17.65 9.15
C ASN A 44 -6.24 18.55 10.23
N GLU A 45 -5.46 19.18 11.11
CA GLU A 45 -6.04 20.06 12.15
C GLU A 45 -6.28 21.52 11.70
N GLU A 46 -5.58 21.99 10.67
CA GLU A 46 -5.77 23.38 10.21
C GLU A 46 -6.94 23.60 9.24
N LEU A 47 -7.40 22.55 8.56
CA LEU A 47 -8.52 22.65 7.62
C LEU A 47 -9.91 22.60 8.29
N ARG A 48 -10.00 22.25 9.56
CA ARG A 48 -11.27 22.18 10.30
C ARG A 48 -11.72 23.47 10.97
N LYS A 49 -10.97 24.56 10.86
CA LYS A 49 -11.30 25.83 11.55
C LYS A 49 -11.96 26.88 10.68
N LYS A 50 -12.31 26.59 9.44
CA LYS A 50 -12.78 27.64 8.52
C LYS A 50 -14.19 27.52 7.94
N ASP A 51 -15.01 26.56 8.29
CA ASP A 51 -16.44 26.61 7.88
C ASP A 51 -17.34 26.09 9.00
N GLY A 52 -17.59 26.97 9.96
CA GLY A 52 -18.78 26.88 10.80
C GLY A 52 -19.91 27.61 10.14
N ASN A 53 -20.97 26.87 9.75
CA ASN A 53 -22.39 27.18 9.90
C ASN A 53 -23.23 26.24 9.05
N ILE A 54 -23.91 25.33 9.73
CA ILE A 54 -25.36 25.27 9.96
C ILE A 54 -26.17 24.91 8.70
N ILE A 55 -26.83 23.76 8.75
CA ILE A 55 -28.30 23.66 8.87
C ILE A 55 -28.64 22.21 9.27
N THR A 56 -29.09 22.07 10.50
CA THR A 56 -29.85 20.95 11.02
C THR A 56 -31.32 21.12 10.63
N ASP A 57 -32.00 19.98 10.49
CA ASP A 57 -33.46 19.80 10.44
C ASP A 57 -34.16 19.93 9.07
N LEU A 58 -34.30 18.77 8.45
CA LEU A 58 -35.51 18.46 7.66
C LEU A 58 -36.03 17.07 8.03
N PRO A 59 -37.31 16.89 8.25
CA PRO A 59 -37.88 15.69 8.84
C PRO A 59 -37.94 14.52 7.85
N GLN A 60 -37.58 13.35 8.36
CA GLN A 60 -37.87 12.05 7.73
C GLN A 60 -39.38 11.77 7.80
N GLU A 61 -40.13 12.18 6.80
CA GLU A 61 -41.40 11.55 6.42
C GLU A 61 -41.73 11.87 4.94
N VAL A 62 -42.21 10.81 4.26
CA VAL A 62 -42.72 10.82 2.88
C VAL A 62 -41.70 10.50 1.78
N MET A 63 -41.22 9.25 1.73
CA MET A 63 -41.05 8.59 0.44
C MET A 63 -42.07 7.46 0.30
N LYS A 64 -43.32 7.84 0.11
CA LYS A 64 -44.26 7.01 -0.62
C LYS A 64 -43.92 7.14 -2.10
N SER A 65 -43.86 5.99 -2.78
CA SER A 65 -43.73 5.82 -4.19
C SER A 65 -44.58 6.82 -4.97
N ALA A 66 -43.99 7.91 -5.43
CA ALA A 66 -44.54 8.67 -6.53
C ALA A 66 -44.12 7.92 -7.78
N GLU A 67 -45.03 7.39 -8.54
CA GLU A 67 -44.87 7.07 -9.96
C GLU A 67 -44.20 8.28 -10.59
N THR A 68 -43.02 8.10 -11.14
CA THR A 68 -42.27 9.13 -11.86
C THR A 68 -43.19 9.54 -13.02
N PRO A 69 -43.64 10.80 -13.12
CA PRO A 69 -44.39 11.21 -14.29
C PRO A 69 -43.49 11.00 -15.50
N THR A 70 -43.92 10.22 -16.45
CA THR A 70 -43.28 10.08 -17.77
C THR A 70 -43.28 11.48 -18.38
N ILE A 71 -42.16 12.18 -18.26
CA ILE A 71 -41.89 13.40 -19.00
C ILE A 71 -41.94 13.00 -20.47
N PRO A 72 -42.78 13.60 -21.31
CA PRO A 72 -42.80 13.26 -22.72
C PRO A 72 -41.40 13.49 -23.27
N SER A 73 -40.90 12.55 -24.05
CA SER A 73 -39.61 12.63 -24.71
C SER A 73 -39.57 13.94 -25.52
N SER A 74 -38.67 14.85 -25.14
CA SER A 74 -38.53 16.15 -25.78
C SER A 74 -37.10 16.33 -26.29
N VAL A 75 -36.99 16.97 -27.45
CA VAL A 75 -35.73 17.34 -28.04
C VAL A 75 -35.64 18.86 -28.04
N ASN A 76 -34.57 19.41 -27.49
CA ASN A 76 -34.33 20.85 -27.53
C ASN A 76 -33.15 21.10 -28.49
N VAL A 77 -33.43 21.77 -29.60
CA VAL A 77 -32.46 22.17 -30.61
C VAL A 77 -32.14 23.65 -30.42
N VAL A 78 -30.88 23.95 -30.14
CA VAL A 78 -30.35 25.30 -29.99
C VAL A 78 -29.51 25.62 -31.21
N ASN A 79 -29.93 26.62 -31.99
CA ASN A 79 -29.21 27.09 -33.17
C ASN A 79 -28.89 28.60 -32.98
N GLU A 80 -27.68 28.91 -32.54
CA GLU A 80 -27.22 30.27 -32.29
C GLU A 80 -26.69 30.90 -33.59
N GLY A 81 -27.47 31.72 -34.24
CA GLY A 81 -27.08 32.48 -35.43
C GLY A 81 -27.23 31.75 -36.77
N GLY A 82 -27.81 30.56 -36.80
CA GLY A 82 -28.05 29.76 -37.98
C GLY A 82 -29.44 29.95 -38.58
N GLU A 83 -29.68 29.36 -39.76
CA GLU A 83 -30.96 29.39 -40.48
C GLU A 83 -31.83 28.20 -40.08
N ILE A 84 -33.15 28.43 -39.93
CA ILE A 84 -34.13 27.40 -39.65
C ILE A 84 -35.15 27.45 -40.81
N VAL A 85 -35.30 26.35 -41.52
CA VAL A 85 -36.21 26.22 -42.66
C VAL A 85 -37.25 25.12 -42.38
N TYR A 86 -38.52 25.45 -42.45
CA TYR A 86 -39.63 24.48 -42.40
C TYR A 86 -40.17 24.21 -43.79
N ASP A 87 -40.09 22.95 -44.23
CA ASP A 87 -40.71 22.49 -45.48
C ASP A 87 -42.08 21.86 -45.16
N SER A 88 -43.13 22.55 -45.61
CA SER A 88 -44.50 22.13 -45.34
C SER A 88 -44.96 20.91 -46.16
N GLU A 89 -44.26 20.57 -47.25
CA GLU A 89 -44.64 19.43 -48.10
C GLU A 89 -44.07 18.11 -47.49
N SER A 90 -42.86 18.18 -46.92
CA SER A 90 -42.20 17.03 -46.32
C SER A 90 -42.36 16.93 -44.79
N GLY A 91 -42.89 17.97 -44.13
CA GLY A 91 -42.97 18.07 -42.67
C GLY A 91 -41.60 18.14 -41.97
N LEU A 92 -40.55 18.52 -42.69
CA LEU A 92 -39.19 18.58 -42.21
C LEU A 92 -38.84 19.97 -41.71
N LEU A 93 -38.25 20.04 -40.53
CA LEU A 93 -37.63 21.21 -39.94
C LEU A 93 -36.12 21.09 -40.10
N SER A 94 -35.51 21.89 -40.96
CA SER A 94 -34.09 21.87 -41.24
C SER A 94 -33.36 23.00 -40.54
N TYR A 95 -32.23 22.69 -39.94
CA TYR A 95 -31.35 23.61 -39.20
C TYR A 95 -29.99 23.63 -39.88
N ASP A 96 -29.49 24.83 -40.22
CA ASP A 96 -28.13 25.06 -40.70
C ASP A 96 -27.44 25.98 -39.69
N GLY A 97 -26.34 25.55 -39.16
CA GLY A 97 -25.54 26.28 -38.16
C GLY A 97 -24.74 27.44 -38.74
N SER A 98 -24.75 27.62 -40.12
CA SER A 98 -24.00 28.70 -40.80
C SER A 98 -22.54 28.80 -40.37
N GLY A 99 -21.91 27.65 -40.17
CA GLY A 99 -20.49 27.52 -39.73
C GLY A 99 -20.28 27.32 -38.23
N GLN A 100 -21.35 27.34 -37.45
CA GLN A 100 -21.30 26.91 -36.03
C GLN A 100 -22.06 25.58 -35.87
N ASP A 101 -21.66 24.79 -34.85
CA ASP A 101 -22.36 23.54 -34.58
C ASP A 101 -23.71 23.80 -33.88
N ILE A 102 -24.72 23.11 -34.37
CA ILE A 102 -26.07 23.09 -33.77
C ILE A 102 -26.01 22.18 -32.56
N LYS A 103 -26.52 22.64 -31.45
CA LYS A 103 -26.57 21.87 -30.19
C LYS A 103 -27.97 21.25 -30.01
N VAL A 104 -28.01 19.94 -29.88
CA VAL A 104 -29.22 19.17 -29.61
C VAL A 104 -29.11 18.53 -28.23
N ASN A 105 -29.99 18.92 -27.33
CA ASN A 105 -30.10 18.34 -26.00
C ASN A 105 -31.26 17.35 -25.99
N THR A 106 -30.94 16.11 -25.65
CA THR A 106 -31.92 15.02 -25.56
C THR A 106 -32.56 14.96 -24.17
N SER A 107 -33.73 14.37 -24.04
CA SER A 107 -34.45 14.20 -22.77
C SER A 107 -33.63 13.36 -21.74
N ASN A 108 -32.77 12.49 -22.23
CA ASN A 108 -31.96 11.60 -21.43
C ASN A 108 -30.59 12.20 -21.02
N GLY A 109 -30.35 13.49 -21.33
CA GLY A 109 -29.13 14.23 -20.95
C GLY A 109 -27.94 14.05 -21.88
N THR A 110 -28.13 13.43 -23.04
CA THR A 110 -27.10 13.35 -24.09
C THR A 110 -27.13 14.63 -24.93
N GLU A 111 -25.97 15.15 -25.23
CA GLU A 111 -25.74 16.32 -26.07
C GLU A 111 -25.18 15.89 -27.44
N LEU A 112 -25.80 16.37 -28.53
CA LEU A 112 -25.34 16.14 -29.89
C LEU A 112 -24.95 17.48 -30.51
N LEU A 113 -23.78 17.53 -31.14
CA LEU A 113 -23.32 18.70 -31.88
C LEU A 113 -23.16 18.32 -33.34
N ALA A 114 -23.73 19.08 -34.25
CA ALA A 114 -23.63 18.85 -35.68
C ALA A 114 -23.77 20.15 -36.46
N PRO A 115 -23.11 20.31 -37.62
CA PRO A 115 -23.29 21.51 -38.45
C PRO A 115 -24.65 21.60 -39.12
N PHE A 116 -25.32 20.43 -39.37
CA PHE A 116 -26.63 20.37 -39.99
C PHE A 116 -27.54 19.37 -39.25
N ALA A 117 -28.80 19.76 -39.05
CA ALA A 117 -29.80 18.89 -38.47
C ALA A 117 -31.12 19.02 -39.22
N SER A 118 -31.90 17.92 -39.32
CA SER A 118 -33.25 17.97 -39.84
C SER A 118 -34.18 17.10 -38.99
N ALA A 119 -35.24 17.67 -38.49
CA ALA A 119 -36.21 17.01 -37.65
C ALA A 119 -37.48 16.66 -38.47
N ASN A 120 -37.86 15.39 -38.43
CA ASN A 120 -39.13 14.91 -38.94
C ASN A 120 -40.09 14.72 -37.76
N LEU A 121 -41.05 15.63 -37.62
CA LEU A 121 -41.98 15.65 -36.50
C LEU A 121 -42.99 14.50 -36.54
N GLU A 122 -43.34 14.00 -37.72
CA GLU A 122 -44.27 12.87 -37.88
C GLU A 122 -43.61 11.55 -37.49
N LYS A 123 -42.34 11.41 -37.82
CA LYS A 123 -41.56 10.18 -37.53
C LYS A 123 -40.88 10.24 -36.16
N GLU A 124 -40.94 11.37 -35.47
CA GLU A 124 -40.23 11.60 -34.18
C GLU A 124 -38.72 11.34 -34.28
N GLN A 125 -38.13 11.73 -35.41
CA GLN A 125 -36.74 11.42 -35.75
C GLN A 125 -36.00 12.69 -36.19
N LEU A 126 -34.77 12.84 -35.62
CA LEU A 126 -33.77 13.84 -36.00
C LEU A 126 -32.68 13.20 -36.84
N SER A 127 -32.37 13.76 -37.96
CA SER A 127 -31.24 13.36 -38.82
C SER A 127 -30.16 14.42 -38.75
N LEU A 128 -28.90 14.00 -38.56
CA LEU A 128 -27.73 14.84 -38.40
C LEU A 128 -26.74 14.57 -39.54
N ARG A 129 -26.09 15.63 -40.04
CA ARG A 129 -25.10 15.56 -41.12
C ARG A 129 -23.85 16.35 -40.82
N GLY A 130 -22.73 15.91 -41.37
CA GLY A 130 -21.39 16.44 -41.18
C GLY A 130 -20.68 15.79 -39.99
N PRO A 131 -19.53 16.28 -39.56
CA PRO A 131 -18.88 15.78 -38.37
C PRO A 131 -19.77 16.00 -37.15
N ILE A 132 -20.14 14.89 -36.48
CA ILE A 132 -21.04 14.88 -35.33
C ILE A 132 -20.29 14.54 -34.07
N ILE A 133 -20.55 15.25 -32.98
CA ILE A 133 -20.04 14.92 -31.65
C ILE A 133 -21.23 14.48 -30.79
N ILE A 134 -21.13 13.30 -30.20
CA ILE A 134 -22.08 12.76 -29.22
C ILE A 134 -21.40 12.83 -27.86
N TYR A 135 -21.96 13.56 -26.93
CA TYR A 135 -21.41 13.76 -25.60
C TYR A 135 -22.40 13.36 -24.50
N ASP A 136 -21.95 12.56 -23.58
CA ASP A 136 -22.62 12.21 -22.33
C ASP A 136 -21.54 11.97 -21.26
N ASN A 137 -21.91 11.90 -19.99
CA ASN A 137 -20.97 11.72 -18.88
C ASN A 137 -20.03 10.51 -19.04
N ALA A 138 -20.45 9.48 -19.78
CA ALA A 138 -19.70 8.24 -19.97
C ALA A 138 -19.10 8.06 -21.37
N ILE A 139 -19.47 8.89 -22.33
CA ILE A 139 -19.08 8.74 -23.73
C ILE A 139 -18.79 10.08 -24.37
N MET A 140 -17.73 10.12 -25.16
CA MET A 140 -17.48 11.13 -26.18
C MET A 140 -17.23 10.41 -27.50
N ALA A 141 -18.18 10.49 -28.41
CA ALA A 141 -18.05 9.88 -29.72
C ALA A 141 -18.00 10.96 -30.83
N LYS A 142 -17.08 10.79 -31.77
CA LYS A 142 -16.96 11.60 -32.97
C LYS A 142 -17.33 10.73 -34.17
N VAL A 143 -18.34 11.15 -34.92
CA VAL A 143 -18.71 10.53 -36.17
C VAL A 143 -18.11 11.38 -37.29
N ASP A 144 -17.26 10.75 -38.12
CA ASP A 144 -16.70 11.44 -39.27
C ASP A 144 -17.73 11.40 -40.40
N GLY A 145 -18.43 12.55 -40.59
CA GLY A 145 -19.43 12.70 -41.65
C GLY A 145 -18.91 13.52 -42.80
N ASP A 146 -19.45 13.26 -44.01
CA ASP A 146 -19.17 14.07 -45.19
C ASP A 146 -20.22 15.18 -45.30
N LYS A 147 -19.79 16.43 -45.39
CA LYS A 147 -20.64 17.59 -45.56
C LYS A 147 -21.41 17.62 -46.92
N ILE A 148 -20.97 16.78 -47.89
CA ILE A 148 -21.44 16.79 -49.25
C ILE A 148 -22.51 15.71 -49.52
N ASP A 149 -22.51 14.62 -48.70
CA ASP A 149 -23.50 13.56 -48.89
C ASP A 149 -24.88 13.97 -48.36
N THR A 150 -25.91 13.55 -49.10
CA THR A 150 -27.34 13.78 -48.72
C THR A 150 -27.83 12.75 -47.67
N THR A 151 -27.10 11.69 -47.47
CA THR A 151 -27.43 10.67 -46.46
C THR A 151 -27.10 11.18 -45.04
N PRO A 152 -27.96 10.94 -44.04
CA PRO A 152 -27.64 11.34 -42.66
C PRO A 152 -26.49 10.51 -42.10
N ASP A 153 -25.52 11.16 -41.51
CA ASP A 153 -24.37 10.52 -40.85
C ASP A 153 -24.76 9.93 -39.49
N ALA A 154 -25.76 10.52 -38.85
CA ALA A 154 -26.39 9.99 -37.65
C ALA A 154 -27.89 10.33 -37.58
N SER A 155 -28.63 9.52 -36.83
CA SER A 155 -30.05 9.72 -36.55
C SER A 155 -30.36 9.55 -35.07
N TYR A 156 -31.27 10.36 -34.54
CA TYR A 156 -31.81 10.26 -33.21
C TYR A 156 -33.33 10.07 -33.26
N ASP A 157 -33.79 8.89 -32.84
CA ASP A 157 -35.16 8.58 -32.59
C ASP A 157 -35.53 8.99 -31.17
N TRP A 158 -36.22 10.14 -30.99
CA TRP A 158 -36.48 10.66 -29.63
C TRP A 158 -37.61 9.94 -28.93
N LYS A 159 -38.46 9.20 -29.65
CA LYS A 159 -39.51 8.36 -29.04
C LYS A 159 -38.91 7.14 -28.36
N ASN A 160 -37.98 6.48 -29.01
CA ASN A 160 -37.34 5.27 -28.49
C ASN A 160 -36.01 5.58 -27.80
N GLU A 161 -35.55 6.84 -27.79
CA GLU A 161 -34.28 7.30 -27.24
C GLU A 161 -33.06 6.56 -27.83
N VAL A 162 -33.04 6.34 -29.13
CA VAL A 162 -31.99 5.61 -29.85
C VAL A 162 -31.21 6.55 -30.77
N ILE A 163 -29.88 6.59 -30.56
CA ILE A 163 -28.94 7.26 -31.47
C ILE A 163 -28.26 6.21 -32.31
N GLN A 164 -28.25 6.38 -33.62
CA GLN A 164 -27.49 5.52 -34.53
C GLN A 164 -26.60 6.37 -35.44
N SER A 165 -25.40 5.93 -35.69
CA SER A 165 -24.46 6.58 -36.60
C SER A 165 -23.75 5.59 -37.49
N GLY A 166 -23.14 6.06 -38.58
CA GLY A 166 -22.24 5.31 -39.41
C GLY A 166 -20.87 5.08 -38.76
N ALA A 167 -19.81 5.19 -39.55
CA ALA A 167 -18.44 5.00 -39.04
C ALA A 167 -18.13 5.97 -37.88
N VAL A 168 -17.59 5.42 -36.80
CA VAL A 168 -17.40 6.16 -35.57
C VAL A 168 -15.99 5.95 -34.98
N ARG A 169 -15.49 7.02 -34.38
CA ARG A 169 -14.37 6.97 -33.43
C ARG A 169 -14.89 7.51 -32.10
N ALA A 170 -14.95 6.65 -31.08
CA ALA A 170 -15.47 6.99 -29.77
C ALA A 170 -14.42 6.82 -28.69
N LYS A 171 -14.44 7.68 -27.68
CA LYS A 171 -13.75 7.47 -26.42
C LYS A 171 -14.78 6.99 -25.39
N ILE A 172 -14.69 5.74 -25.00
CA ILE A 172 -15.61 5.08 -24.09
C ILE A 172 -14.81 4.60 -22.89
N ASN A 173 -15.02 5.18 -21.71
CA ASN A 173 -14.30 4.80 -20.47
C ASN A 173 -12.78 4.72 -20.65
N GLY A 174 -12.17 5.68 -21.35
CA GLY A 174 -10.72 5.72 -21.58
C GLY A 174 -10.24 4.88 -22.77
N PHE A 175 -11.08 4.03 -23.35
CA PHE A 175 -10.75 3.26 -24.56
C PHE A 175 -11.15 4.03 -25.82
N ILE A 176 -10.29 3.98 -26.81
CA ILE A 176 -10.61 4.45 -28.14
C ILE A 176 -11.23 3.29 -28.92
N VAL A 177 -12.45 3.48 -29.35
CA VAL A 177 -13.20 2.49 -30.10
C VAL A 177 -13.46 3.04 -31.49
N ARG A 178 -13.13 2.30 -32.54
CA ARG A 178 -13.53 2.58 -33.93
C ARG A 178 -14.42 1.48 -34.43
N GLY A 179 -15.39 1.80 -35.23
CA GLY A 179 -16.28 0.82 -35.81
C GLY A 179 -17.05 1.37 -37.02
N SER A 180 -17.76 0.46 -37.67
CA SER A 180 -18.53 0.77 -38.88
C SER A 180 -19.94 1.38 -38.57
N LYS A 181 -20.44 1.12 -37.38
CA LYS A 181 -21.75 1.64 -36.91
C LYS A 181 -21.76 1.74 -35.41
N LEU A 182 -22.33 2.79 -34.87
CA LEU A 182 -22.61 2.97 -33.43
C LEU A 182 -24.12 3.02 -33.20
N THR A 183 -24.55 2.33 -32.14
CA THR A 183 -25.87 2.44 -31.56
C THR A 183 -25.77 2.79 -30.09
N TYR A 184 -26.41 3.89 -29.66
CA TYR A 184 -26.52 4.28 -28.25
C TYR A 184 -28.00 4.29 -27.86
N ALA A 185 -28.36 3.43 -26.91
CA ALA A 185 -29.76 3.19 -26.57
C ALA A 185 -29.94 2.68 -25.15
N THR A 186 -31.19 2.65 -24.70
CA THR A 186 -31.55 2.02 -23.42
C THR A 186 -31.95 0.55 -23.67
N ASP A 187 -31.38 -0.38 -22.92
CA ASP A 187 -31.65 -1.81 -23.07
C ASP A 187 -32.92 -2.24 -22.33
N ASN A 188 -34.06 -2.08 -23.00
CA ASN A 188 -35.35 -2.51 -22.48
C ASN A 188 -35.65 -3.99 -22.71
N THR A 189 -34.82 -4.66 -23.54
CA THR A 189 -35.03 -6.05 -24.00
C THR A 189 -34.16 -7.07 -23.26
N SER A 190 -33.26 -6.63 -22.40
CA SER A 190 -32.36 -7.52 -21.67
C SER A 190 -33.14 -8.50 -20.78
N ARG A 191 -32.72 -9.77 -20.84
CA ARG A 191 -33.19 -10.82 -19.92
C ARG A 191 -32.53 -10.72 -18.54
N ASP A 192 -31.41 -10.00 -18.45
CA ASP A 192 -30.71 -9.74 -17.21
C ASP A 192 -31.34 -8.53 -16.49
N PRO A 193 -31.94 -8.72 -15.30
CA PRO A 193 -32.58 -7.63 -14.57
C PRO A 193 -31.63 -6.46 -14.25
N ALA A 194 -30.33 -6.75 -14.12
CA ALA A 194 -29.30 -5.73 -13.81
C ALA A 194 -29.04 -4.82 -15.01
N LYS A 195 -29.29 -5.26 -16.24
CA LYS A 195 -29.05 -4.53 -17.49
C LYS A 195 -30.30 -3.89 -18.06
N LYS A 196 -31.46 -4.38 -17.67
CA LYS A 196 -32.76 -3.85 -18.15
C LYS A 196 -32.95 -2.42 -17.69
N GLY A 197 -33.23 -1.53 -18.65
CA GLY A 197 -33.41 -0.11 -18.42
C GLY A 197 -32.11 0.69 -18.34
N ARG A 198 -30.95 0.06 -18.58
CA ARG A 198 -29.65 0.76 -18.62
C ARG A 198 -29.27 1.19 -20.02
N LYS A 199 -28.56 2.31 -20.12
CA LYS A 199 -27.99 2.76 -21.38
C LYS A 199 -26.83 1.81 -21.77
N TYR A 200 -26.71 1.52 -23.07
CA TYR A 200 -25.61 0.79 -23.65
C TYR A 200 -25.12 1.44 -24.94
N ILE A 201 -23.87 1.21 -25.22
CA ILE A 201 -23.20 1.61 -26.47
C ILE A 201 -22.87 0.32 -27.22
N GLU A 202 -23.32 0.18 -28.45
CA GLU A 202 -22.95 -0.94 -29.30
C GLU A 202 -22.21 -0.44 -30.53
N VAL A 203 -21.06 -1.03 -30.82
CA VAL A 203 -20.25 -0.71 -31.99
C VAL A 203 -20.05 -1.96 -32.80
N GLU A 204 -20.42 -1.91 -34.10
CA GLU A 204 -20.22 -3.02 -35.04
C GLU A 204 -18.83 -2.94 -35.67
N ASN A 205 -18.22 -4.12 -35.93
CA ASN A 205 -16.87 -4.25 -36.46
C ASN A 205 -15.89 -3.37 -35.69
N ALA A 206 -15.91 -3.50 -34.38
CA ALA A 206 -15.21 -2.62 -33.48
C ALA A 206 -13.73 -2.99 -33.34
N TYR A 207 -12.89 -1.97 -33.28
CA TYR A 207 -11.49 -2.05 -32.96
C TYR A 207 -11.25 -1.21 -31.72
N VAL A 208 -10.81 -1.85 -30.64
CA VAL A 208 -10.62 -1.23 -29.33
C VAL A 208 -9.13 -1.05 -29.09
N SER A 209 -8.72 0.16 -28.80
CA SER A 209 -7.37 0.51 -28.39
C SER A 209 -7.45 1.50 -27.25
N THR A 210 -6.41 1.60 -26.47
CA THR A 210 -6.27 2.65 -25.49
C THR A 210 -5.33 3.75 -26.00
N GLU A 211 -4.79 3.58 -27.22
CA GLU A 211 -3.93 4.56 -27.90
C GLU A 211 -4.77 5.54 -28.71
N ASP A 212 -4.75 6.83 -28.29
CA ASP A 212 -5.44 7.91 -29.02
C ASP A 212 -4.59 8.41 -30.19
N ALA A 213 -4.32 7.51 -31.13
CA ALA A 213 -3.61 7.79 -32.37
C ALA A 213 -4.50 7.55 -33.58
N GLU A 214 -4.22 8.20 -34.73
CA GLU A 214 -4.92 7.91 -35.98
C GLU A 214 -4.74 6.47 -36.43
N THR A 215 -3.57 5.90 -36.21
CA THR A 215 -3.25 4.50 -36.48
C THR A 215 -2.59 3.89 -35.26
N PRO A 216 -3.36 3.34 -34.31
CA PRO A 216 -2.80 2.68 -33.14
C PRO A 216 -1.90 1.50 -33.53
N SER A 217 -0.91 1.25 -32.70
CA SER A 217 0.05 0.17 -32.94
C SER A 217 -0.54 -1.22 -32.68
N ALA A 218 -1.57 -1.31 -31.83
CA ALA A 218 -2.27 -2.55 -31.52
C ALA A 218 -3.75 -2.29 -31.22
N TRP A 219 -4.60 -3.24 -31.61
CA TRP A 219 -6.04 -3.23 -31.43
C TRP A 219 -6.55 -4.59 -30.99
N ILE A 220 -7.66 -4.58 -30.25
CA ILE A 220 -8.52 -5.75 -30.14
C ILE A 220 -9.66 -5.56 -31.12
N GLY A 221 -9.72 -6.39 -32.14
CA GLY A 221 -10.82 -6.41 -33.09
C GLY A 221 -11.96 -7.28 -32.54
N CYS A 222 -13.20 -6.83 -32.70
CA CYS A 222 -14.38 -7.64 -32.41
C CYS A 222 -15.51 -7.34 -33.40
N GLY A 223 -16.33 -8.37 -33.67
CA GLY A 223 -17.46 -8.21 -34.58
C GLY A 223 -18.52 -7.28 -34.02
N THR A 224 -18.77 -7.33 -32.72
CA THR A 224 -19.62 -6.40 -31.97
C THR A 224 -19.01 -6.15 -30.60
N LEU A 225 -18.98 -4.90 -30.23
CA LEU A 225 -18.66 -4.44 -28.88
C LEU A 225 -19.91 -3.80 -28.29
N ARG A 226 -20.44 -4.32 -27.20
CA ARG A 226 -21.49 -3.66 -26.41
C ARG A 226 -20.95 -3.31 -25.04
N VAL A 227 -21.00 -2.05 -24.68
CA VAL A 227 -20.52 -1.52 -23.40
C VAL A 227 -21.70 -0.97 -22.60
N TYR A 228 -21.79 -1.39 -21.36
CA TYR A 228 -22.63 -0.77 -20.34
C TYR A 228 -21.71 0.12 -19.50
N PRO A 229 -21.82 1.46 -19.63
CA PRO A 229 -20.91 2.37 -18.96
C PRO A 229 -20.85 2.13 -17.45
N GLY A 230 -19.65 2.12 -16.88
CA GLY A 230 -19.43 1.88 -15.47
C GLY A 230 -19.60 0.42 -15.00
N GLU A 231 -19.88 -0.55 -15.89
CA GLU A 231 -20.17 -1.93 -15.49
C GLU A 231 -19.34 -2.97 -16.25
N CYS A 232 -19.66 -3.23 -17.51
CA CYS A 232 -19.03 -4.29 -18.29
C CYS A 232 -19.03 -4.00 -19.79
N GLY A 233 -18.09 -4.67 -20.47
CA GLY A 233 -18.02 -4.76 -21.92
C GLY A 233 -18.30 -6.17 -22.40
N LYS A 234 -19.13 -6.34 -23.46
CA LYS A 234 -19.41 -7.60 -24.12
C LYS A 234 -18.89 -7.57 -25.54
N MET A 235 -18.02 -8.51 -25.88
CA MET A 235 -17.37 -8.61 -27.18
C MET A 235 -17.70 -9.93 -27.85
N SER A 236 -17.89 -9.90 -29.15
CA SER A 236 -18.08 -11.10 -29.97
C SER A 236 -17.00 -11.16 -31.05
N ARG A 237 -16.65 -12.36 -31.49
CA ARG A 237 -15.67 -12.59 -32.58
C ARG A 237 -14.37 -11.84 -32.40
N LEU A 238 -13.70 -12.12 -31.28
CA LEU A 238 -12.44 -11.47 -30.91
C LEU A 238 -11.30 -11.78 -31.88
N SER A 239 -10.54 -10.76 -32.24
CA SER A 239 -9.31 -10.85 -33.01
C SER A 239 -8.24 -9.93 -32.41
N ILE A 240 -6.98 -10.23 -32.69
CA ILE A 240 -5.87 -9.33 -32.43
C ILE A 240 -5.52 -8.66 -33.74
N ALA A 241 -5.65 -7.37 -33.77
CA ALA A 241 -5.34 -6.55 -34.92
C ALA A 241 -4.06 -5.76 -34.67
N GLY A 242 -3.15 -5.80 -35.65
CA GLY A 242 -2.01 -4.90 -35.73
C GLY A 242 -2.12 -4.05 -36.98
N SER A 243 -1.22 -3.12 -37.19
CA SER A 243 -1.23 -2.21 -38.34
C SER A 243 -1.31 -2.90 -39.73
N ARG A 244 -1.16 -4.21 -39.81
CA ARG A 244 -1.12 -4.97 -41.06
C ARG A 244 -1.91 -6.29 -41.09
N THR A 245 -2.41 -6.82 -39.99
CA THR A 245 -3.05 -8.13 -39.92
C THR A 245 -4.04 -8.28 -38.77
N ASP A 246 -5.24 -8.80 -39.06
CA ASP A 246 -6.20 -9.28 -38.08
C ASP A 246 -5.99 -10.79 -37.89
N ILE A 247 -5.66 -11.20 -36.68
CA ILE A 247 -5.47 -12.62 -36.32
C ILE A 247 -6.63 -13.03 -35.40
N PRO A 248 -7.56 -13.87 -35.85
CA PRO A 248 -8.64 -14.36 -35.00
C PRO A 248 -8.09 -15.19 -33.82
N ILE A 249 -8.65 -15.01 -32.64
CA ILE A 249 -8.27 -15.77 -31.47
C ILE A 249 -8.99 -17.12 -31.51
N PRO A 250 -8.29 -18.27 -31.64
CA PRO A 250 -8.92 -19.58 -31.67
C PRO A 250 -9.75 -19.78 -30.38
N ILE A 251 -10.94 -20.36 -30.49
CA ILE A 251 -11.92 -20.64 -29.43
C ILE A 251 -12.66 -19.39 -28.98
N LEU A 252 -11.97 -18.31 -28.57
CA LEU A 252 -12.59 -17.06 -28.11
C LEU A 252 -13.23 -16.25 -29.24
N GLY A 253 -12.82 -16.46 -30.48
CA GLY A 253 -13.48 -15.90 -31.66
C GLY A 253 -14.91 -16.40 -31.91
N TRP A 254 -15.32 -17.49 -31.25
CA TRP A 254 -16.64 -18.11 -31.44
C TRP A 254 -17.58 -17.88 -30.27
N ILE A 255 -17.07 -17.56 -29.09
CA ILE A 255 -17.81 -17.40 -27.85
C ILE A 255 -17.84 -15.91 -27.50
N PRO A 256 -19.03 -15.31 -27.26
CA PRO A 256 -19.12 -13.96 -26.74
C PRO A 256 -18.42 -13.88 -25.37
N VAL A 257 -17.52 -12.92 -25.22
CA VAL A 257 -16.82 -12.67 -23.96
C VAL A 257 -17.45 -11.45 -23.31
N GLU A 258 -17.91 -11.61 -22.10
CA GLU A 258 -18.36 -10.51 -21.25
C GLU A 258 -17.35 -10.32 -20.13
N HIS A 259 -16.85 -9.13 -19.97
CA HIS A 259 -15.87 -8.78 -18.93
C HIS A 259 -16.25 -7.49 -18.23
N SER A 260 -16.09 -7.46 -16.91
CA SER A 260 -16.23 -6.25 -16.13
C SER A 260 -15.24 -5.18 -16.59
N LEU A 261 -15.60 -3.92 -16.46
CA LEU A 261 -14.67 -2.80 -16.64
C LEU A 261 -13.69 -2.69 -15.47
N ASN A 262 -13.92 -3.40 -14.35
CA ASN A 262 -12.93 -3.57 -13.31
C ASN A 262 -11.96 -4.71 -13.70
N PRO A 263 -10.65 -4.44 -13.90
CA PRO A 263 -9.70 -5.43 -14.38
C PRO A 263 -9.45 -6.57 -13.39
N ARG A 264 -9.81 -6.40 -12.12
CA ARG A 264 -9.70 -7.43 -11.08
C ARG A 264 -10.98 -8.24 -10.91
N GLU A 265 -12.07 -7.90 -11.61
CA GLU A 265 -13.30 -8.68 -11.63
C GLU A 265 -13.31 -9.62 -12.84
N GLY A 266 -13.60 -10.90 -12.62
CA GLY A 266 -13.51 -11.93 -13.63
C GLY A 266 -12.15 -12.64 -13.60
N TRP A 267 -11.78 -13.28 -14.71
CA TRP A 267 -10.58 -14.09 -14.81
C TRP A 267 -9.37 -13.27 -15.28
N TYR A 268 -8.28 -13.33 -14.50
CA TYR A 268 -7.00 -12.66 -14.82
C TYR A 268 -5.81 -13.54 -14.44
N PRO A 269 -5.25 -14.31 -15.39
CA PRO A 269 -4.14 -15.22 -15.14
C PRO A 269 -2.78 -14.50 -15.17
N GLU A 270 -1.82 -15.04 -14.39
CA GLU A 270 -0.40 -14.68 -14.45
C GLU A 270 0.41 -15.88 -14.95
N LEU A 271 1.32 -15.67 -15.89
CA LEU A 271 2.15 -16.72 -16.48
C LEU A 271 3.63 -16.40 -16.27
N GLY A 272 4.40 -17.45 -15.97
CA GLY A 272 5.84 -17.27 -15.82
C GLY A 272 6.58 -18.58 -15.62
N SER A 273 7.86 -18.45 -15.30
CA SER A 273 8.74 -19.57 -14.98
C SER A 273 9.73 -19.18 -13.90
N ARG A 274 9.86 -20.00 -12.88
CA ARG A 274 10.90 -19.90 -11.84
C ARG A 274 11.58 -21.24 -11.64
N SER A 275 12.84 -21.22 -11.29
CA SER A 275 13.63 -22.46 -11.11
C SER A 275 13.04 -23.38 -10.04
N ILE A 276 12.42 -22.83 -8.98
CA ILE A 276 11.80 -23.59 -7.90
C ILE A 276 10.34 -23.99 -8.18
N TRP A 277 9.62 -23.24 -9.02
CA TRP A 277 8.22 -23.52 -9.36
C TRP A 277 8.09 -24.29 -10.68
N GLY A 278 9.09 -24.17 -11.56
CA GLY A 278 8.98 -24.53 -12.97
C GLY A 278 8.17 -23.50 -13.73
N GLY A 279 7.59 -23.87 -14.83
CA GLY A 279 6.56 -23.07 -15.50
C GLY A 279 5.32 -23.00 -14.61
N TYR A 280 4.71 -21.82 -14.52
CA TYR A 280 3.52 -21.60 -13.69
C TYR A 280 2.45 -20.79 -14.42
N MET A 281 1.22 -21.05 -14.02
CA MET A 281 0.04 -20.27 -14.35
C MET A 281 -0.73 -20.04 -13.05
N LEU A 282 -0.76 -18.80 -12.59
CA LEU A 282 -1.57 -18.41 -11.45
C LEU A 282 -2.89 -17.88 -11.99
N ASN A 283 -3.99 -18.54 -11.64
CA ASN A 283 -5.31 -18.17 -12.11
C ASN A 283 -6.04 -17.48 -10.98
N HIS A 284 -6.49 -16.27 -11.26
CA HIS A 284 -7.26 -15.46 -10.36
C HIS A 284 -8.65 -15.22 -10.97
N TYR A 285 -9.67 -15.36 -10.15
CA TYR A 285 -11.04 -15.01 -10.52
C TYR A 285 -11.64 -14.09 -9.48
N GLY A 286 -11.78 -12.82 -9.83
CA GLY A 286 -12.29 -11.76 -8.94
C GLY A 286 -13.80 -11.60 -8.99
N ILE A 287 -14.41 -11.37 -7.83
CA ILE A 287 -15.85 -11.15 -7.65
C ILE A 287 -16.04 -9.94 -6.74
N LEU A 288 -16.78 -8.94 -7.20
CA LEU A 288 -17.15 -7.79 -6.40
C LEU A 288 -18.30 -8.15 -5.44
N LEU A 289 -18.14 -7.88 -4.15
CA LEU A 289 -19.09 -8.20 -3.09
C LEU A 289 -19.51 -6.95 -2.30
N GLY A 290 -20.76 -6.90 -1.88
CA GLY A 290 -21.34 -5.80 -1.12
C GLY A 290 -22.04 -4.76 -1.99
N ASN A 291 -22.02 -3.50 -1.57
CA ASN A 291 -22.69 -2.41 -2.30
C ASN A 291 -21.90 -2.08 -3.56
N ARG A 292 -22.39 -2.54 -4.70
CA ARG A 292 -21.77 -2.28 -5.99
C ARG A 292 -22.09 -0.84 -6.42
N GLN A 293 -21.05 -0.09 -6.78
CA GLN A 293 -21.14 1.27 -7.31
C GLN A 293 -20.72 1.24 -8.78
N THR A 294 -21.54 1.79 -9.65
CA THR A 294 -21.33 1.82 -11.10
C THR A 294 -21.32 3.25 -11.66
N ASP A 295 -21.37 4.24 -10.78
CA ASP A 295 -21.43 5.66 -11.18
C ASP A 295 -20.06 6.23 -11.59
N GLY A 296 -18.99 5.45 -11.38
CA GLY A 296 -17.64 5.82 -11.73
C GLY A 296 -17.15 5.24 -13.04
N PHE A 297 -15.86 5.47 -13.31
CA PHE A 297 -15.15 4.92 -14.47
C PHE A 297 -15.12 3.39 -14.50
N MET A 298 -14.97 2.76 -13.32
CA MET A 298 -14.97 1.31 -13.15
C MET A 298 -15.96 0.91 -12.06
N PRO A 299 -16.61 -0.27 -12.17
CA PRO A 299 -17.42 -0.79 -11.08
C PRO A 299 -16.54 -1.07 -9.85
N THR A 300 -17.04 -0.64 -8.70
CA THR A 300 -16.42 -0.88 -7.39
C THR A 300 -17.44 -1.52 -6.45
N ALA A 301 -16.99 -2.03 -5.33
CA ALA A 301 -17.86 -2.58 -4.29
C ALA A 301 -17.19 -2.44 -2.92
N ASP A 302 -17.85 -2.90 -1.87
CA ASP A 302 -17.25 -2.88 -0.54
C ASP A 302 -16.03 -3.81 -0.47
N TYR A 303 -16.10 -4.99 -1.10
CA TYR A 303 -15.05 -6.01 -1.08
C TYR A 303 -14.80 -6.59 -2.46
N LEU A 304 -13.57 -7.09 -2.66
CA LEU A 304 -13.19 -7.94 -3.78
C LEU A 304 -12.83 -9.33 -3.23
N ALA A 305 -13.56 -10.34 -3.67
CA ALA A 305 -13.18 -11.73 -3.43
C ALA A 305 -12.40 -12.26 -4.62
N THR A 306 -11.24 -12.88 -4.40
CA THR A 306 -10.40 -13.46 -5.44
C THR A 306 -10.22 -14.96 -5.19
N ILE A 307 -10.66 -15.77 -6.11
CA ILE A 307 -10.48 -17.22 -6.09
C ILE A 307 -9.20 -17.56 -6.85
N HIS A 308 -8.36 -18.39 -6.27
CA HIS A 308 -7.11 -18.86 -6.84
C HIS A 308 -7.23 -20.32 -7.29
N ALA A 309 -6.69 -20.62 -8.45
CA ALA A 309 -6.58 -21.98 -8.98
C ALA A 309 -5.25 -22.12 -9.76
N ASP A 310 -4.18 -22.27 -9.03
CA ASP A 310 -2.82 -22.12 -9.54
C ASP A 310 -2.19 -23.46 -9.92
N ILE A 311 -1.41 -23.43 -10.98
CA ILE A 311 -0.65 -24.59 -11.47
C ILE A 311 0.83 -24.23 -11.50
N ARG A 312 1.66 -25.07 -10.87
CA ARG A 312 3.13 -24.98 -10.92
C ARG A 312 3.71 -26.32 -11.29
N THR A 313 4.43 -26.40 -12.41
CA THR A 313 4.87 -27.69 -12.97
C THR A 313 5.77 -28.49 -12.02
N ARG A 314 6.57 -27.83 -11.19
CA ARG A 314 7.44 -28.47 -10.20
C ARG A 314 6.83 -28.62 -8.82
N ARG A 315 5.81 -27.81 -8.48
CA ARG A 315 5.25 -27.75 -7.13
C ARG A 315 3.84 -28.35 -7.04
N GLY A 316 3.07 -28.35 -8.12
CA GLY A 316 1.73 -28.95 -8.15
C GLY A 316 0.62 -27.90 -8.24
N LEU A 317 -0.56 -28.28 -7.73
CA LEU A 317 -1.78 -27.49 -7.77
C LEU A 317 -1.98 -26.75 -6.46
N ALA A 318 -2.54 -25.57 -6.56
CA ALA A 318 -2.95 -24.78 -5.39
C ALA A 318 -4.32 -24.14 -5.63
N THR A 319 -5.03 -23.92 -4.53
CA THR A 319 -6.29 -23.18 -4.52
C THR A 319 -6.33 -22.24 -3.32
N GLY A 320 -7.12 -21.18 -3.42
CA GLY A 320 -7.25 -20.19 -2.37
C GLY A 320 -8.42 -19.27 -2.58
N LEU A 321 -8.71 -18.50 -1.54
CA LEU A 321 -9.71 -17.43 -1.53
C LEU A 321 -9.15 -16.24 -0.75
N ASP A 322 -9.08 -15.12 -1.41
CA ASP A 322 -8.76 -13.84 -0.78
C ASP A 322 -9.99 -12.96 -0.78
N ILE A 323 -10.22 -12.22 0.29
CA ILE A 323 -11.26 -11.19 0.39
C ILE A 323 -10.58 -9.92 0.85
N GLU A 324 -10.60 -8.90 0.01
CA GLU A 324 -9.96 -7.61 0.24
C GLU A 324 -11.02 -6.52 0.34
N ASN A 325 -10.88 -5.62 1.31
CA ASN A 325 -11.69 -4.40 1.36
C ASN A 325 -11.17 -3.39 0.36
N ILE A 326 -11.97 -3.05 -0.63
CA ILE A 326 -11.65 -2.06 -1.66
C ILE A 326 -12.41 -0.75 -1.50
N ALA A 327 -13.33 -0.64 -0.55
CA ALA A 327 -14.08 0.58 -0.25
C ALA A 327 -13.25 1.54 0.61
N MET A 328 -12.40 2.34 0.00
CA MET A 328 -11.56 3.34 0.69
C MET A 328 -12.33 4.39 1.50
N ALA A 329 -13.64 4.53 1.28
CA ALA A 329 -14.45 5.59 1.86
C ALA A 329 -15.01 5.30 3.25
N LYS A 330 -15.05 4.05 3.71
CA LYS A 330 -15.54 3.71 5.05
C LYS A 330 -14.41 3.75 6.06
N LYS A 331 -14.28 4.87 6.70
CA LYS A 331 -13.20 5.31 7.58
C LYS A 331 -12.94 4.41 8.80
N TYR A 332 -13.81 3.48 9.21
CA TYR A 332 -13.73 2.90 10.56
C TYR A 332 -14.10 1.42 10.72
N SER A 333 -14.50 0.71 9.71
CA SER A 333 -14.83 -0.70 9.97
C SER A 333 -14.64 -1.56 8.78
N SER A 334 -13.68 -2.47 8.87
CA SER A 334 -13.73 -3.59 7.94
C SER A 334 -12.69 -4.65 8.22
N MET A 335 -13.02 -5.83 7.79
CA MET A 335 -12.02 -6.81 7.42
C MET A 335 -11.16 -6.18 6.32
N THR A 336 -9.91 -5.87 6.61
CA THR A 336 -8.97 -5.32 5.62
C THR A 336 -8.55 -6.38 4.63
N GLY A 337 -8.47 -7.65 5.08
CA GLY A 337 -8.20 -8.77 4.20
C GLY A 337 -8.33 -10.11 4.91
N LEU A 338 -8.90 -11.08 4.20
CA LEU A 338 -8.81 -12.51 4.49
C LEU A 338 -8.07 -13.15 3.31
N GLU A 339 -7.01 -13.88 3.57
CA GLU A 339 -6.26 -14.61 2.56
C GLU A 339 -6.18 -16.07 2.98
N SER A 340 -6.60 -16.98 2.11
CA SER A 340 -6.47 -18.40 2.33
C SER A 340 -5.87 -19.08 1.11
N TYR A 341 -4.91 -19.94 1.35
CA TYR A 341 -4.19 -20.61 0.29
C TYR A 341 -3.78 -22.01 0.70
N VAL A 342 -4.05 -22.99 -0.13
CA VAL A 342 -3.68 -24.40 0.06
C VAL A 342 -2.97 -24.89 -1.17
N ILE A 343 -1.82 -25.53 -1.02
CA ILE A 343 -1.05 -26.13 -2.09
C ILE A 343 -0.77 -27.60 -1.83
N PHE A 344 -1.00 -28.43 -2.85
CA PHE A 344 -0.59 -29.84 -2.90
C PHE A 344 0.80 -29.93 -3.51
N ASP A 345 1.81 -29.71 -2.65
CA ASP A 345 3.21 -29.55 -3.06
C ASP A 345 3.82 -30.91 -3.41
N ARG A 346 4.14 -31.12 -4.69
CA ARG A 346 4.77 -32.37 -5.16
C ARG A 346 6.23 -32.50 -4.74
N ASN A 347 6.87 -31.36 -4.43
CA ASN A 347 8.31 -31.35 -4.19
C ASN A 347 8.67 -30.41 -3.03
N PRO A 348 8.14 -30.69 -1.81
CA PRO A 348 8.31 -29.80 -0.66
C PRO A 348 9.77 -29.67 -0.20
N SER A 349 10.63 -30.63 -0.56
CA SER A 349 12.05 -30.63 -0.18
C SER A 349 12.94 -29.75 -1.08
N ILE A 350 12.42 -29.13 -2.13
CA ILE A 350 13.16 -28.14 -2.91
C ILE A 350 13.40 -26.92 -2.02
N ASN A 351 14.60 -26.79 -1.52
CA ASN A 351 15.01 -25.67 -0.70
C ASN A 351 16.27 -25.01 -1.30
N PRO A 352 16.16 -23.78 -1.79
CA PRO A 352 17.31 -23.07 -2.35
C PRO A 352 18.28 -22.54 -1.30
N LEU A 353 17.92 -22.52 -0.01
CA LEU A 353 18.75 -21.96 1.05
C LEU A 353 19.62 -23.02 1.70
N ARG A 354 20.92 -22.71 1.87
CA ARG A 354 21.90 -23.57 2.55
C ARG A 354 21.63 -23.59 4.05
N GLY A 355 21.71 -24.78 4.67
CA GLY A 355 21.60 -24.95 6.12
C GLY A 355 20.18 -24.88 6.68
N ILE A 356 19.15 -24.75 5.84
CA ILE A 356 17.77 -24.76 6.29
C ILE A 356 17.23 -26.19 6.23
N ARG A 357 16.55 -26.63 7.28
CA ARG A 357 15.90 -27.92 7.36
C ARG A 357 14.79 -28.03 6.30
N LYS A 358 14.79 -29.10 5.52
CA LYS A 358 13.80 -29.32 4.47
C LYS A 358 12.44 -29.68 5.08
N THR A 359 11.37 -29.12 4.52
CA THR A 359 10.01 -29.60 4.84
C THR A 359 9.69 -30.87 4.04
N THR A 360 8.99 -31.78 4.66
CA THR A 360 8.45 -32.99 4.00
C THR A 360 6.94 -32.94 3.85
N ARG A 361 6.32 -31.84 4.28
CA ARG A 361 4.86 -31.66 4.25
C ARG A 361 4.41 -31.40 2.81
N HIS A 362 3.54 -32.25 2.27
CA HIS A 362 2.97 -32.11 0.94
C HIS A 362 1.77 -31.16 0.92
N ASN A 363 0.87 -31.28 1.89
CA ASN A 363 -0.27 -30.35 2.00
C ASN A 363 0.16 -29.13 2.82
N ARG A 364 0.32 -28.00 2.15
CA ARG A 364 0.79 -26.77 2.76
C ARG A 364 -0.27 -25.69 2.64
N TYR A 365 -0.44 -24.90 3.67
CA TYR A 365 -1.48 -23.87 3.70
C TYR A 365 -1.03 -22.61 4.43
N ARG A 366 -1.65 -21.52 4.05
CA ARG A 366 -1.60 -20.22 4.72
C ARG A 366 -3.03 -19.70 4.87
N VAL A 367 -3.36 -19.22 6.06
CA VAL A 367 -4.58 -18.46 6.31
C VAL A 367 -4.16 -17.19 7.05
N ALA A 368 -4.49 -16.05 6.50
CA ALA A 368 -4.22 -14.76 7.13
C ALA A 368 -5.50 -13.94 7.20
N LEU A 369 -5.73 -13.30 8.36
CA LEU A 369 -6.84 -12.40 8.59
C LEU A 369 -6.31 -11.09 9.15
N GLN A 370 -6.56 -10.01 8.45
CA GLN A 370 -6.37 -8.66 8.94
C GLN A 370 -7.72 -7.97 9.03
N SER A 371 -8.04 -7.42 10.18
CA SER A 371 -9.29 -6.69 10.38
C SER A 371 -9.12 -5.54 11.35
N SER A 372 -9.93 -4.52 11.16
CA SER A 372 -10.03 -3.37 12.04
C SER A 372 -11.49 -2.90 12.04
N TRP A 373 -12.17 -3.08 13.16
CA TRP A 373 -13.58 -2.73 13.32
C TRP A 373 -13.74 -1.69 14.40
N GLU A 374 -14.50 -0.67 14.09
CA GLU A 374 -15.06 0.23 15.09
C GLU A 374 -16.23 -0.49 15.78
N VAL A 375 -16.09 -0.68 17.08
CA VAL A 375 -17.05 -1.42 17.89
C VAL A 375 -17.57 -0.57 19.04
N THR A 376 -17.67 0.75 18.83
CA THR A 376 -18.10 1.70 19.88
C THR A 376 -19.48 1.36 20.39
N PRO A 377 -19.62 0.96 21.68
CA PRO A 377 -20.89 0.57 22.22
C PRO A 377 -21.77 1.80 22.52
N ASP A 378 -23.08 1.63 22.47
CA ASP A 378 -24.03 2.72 22.69
C ASP A 378 -23.91 3.39 24.07
N PHE A 379 -23.45 2.65 25.06
CA PHE A 379 -23.27 3.19 26.43
C PHE A 379 -22.01 4.04 26.58
N ASP A 380 -21.08 4.02 25.63
CA ASP A 380 -19.80 4.74 25.69
C ASP A 380 -19.46 5.51 24.39
N LYS A 381 -20.43 6.24 23.84
CA LYS A 381 -20.26 7.02 22.59
C LYS A 381 -19.22 8.14 22.65
N LYS A 382 -18.68 8.44 23.84
CA LYS A 382 -17.61 9.45 24.02
C LYS A 382 -16.21 8.88 23.81
N SER A 383 -16.09 7.59 23.64
CA SER A 383 -14.84 6.87 23.44
C SER A 383 -14.83 6.19 22.08
N ASP A 384 -13.65 6.10 21.49
CA ASP A 384 -13.42 5.30 20.28
C ASP A 384 -13.05 3.89 20.70
N TRP A 385 -13.83 2.91 20.27
CA TRP A 385 -13.53 1.50 20.47
C TRP A 385 -13.15 0.85 19.16
N GLN A 386 -12.01 0.18 19.15
CA GLN A 386 -11.49 -0.49 17.97
C GLN A 386 -11.08 -1.93 18.28
N LEU A 387 -11.60 -2.87 17.52
CA LEU A 387 -11.17 -4.26 17.52
C LEU A 387 -10.27 -4.49 16.31
N THR A 388 -9.01 -4.84 16.58
CA THR A 388 -8.03 -5.12 15.52
C THR A 388 -7.57 -6.57 15.63
N SER A 389 -7.48 -7.28 14.51
CA SER A 389 -6.86 -8.60 14.47
C SER A 389 -5.84 -8.69 13.33
N ASN A 390 -4.75 -9.38 13.61
CA ASN A 390 -3.76 -9.81 12.66
C ASN A 390 -3.41 -11.26 12.96
N VAL A 391 -3.93 -12.18 12.15
CA VAL A 391 -3.77 -13.62 12.37
C VAL A 391 -3.14 -14.24 11.14
N ASN A 392 -2.09 -15.03 11.32
CA ASN A 392 -1.36 -15.71 10.27
C ASN A 392 -1.12 -17.17 10.67
N ILE A 393 -1.91 -18.07 10.14
CA ILE A 393 -1.79 -19.50 10.38
C ILE A 393 -1.07 -20.14 9.21
N LEU A 394 0.07 -20.73 9.49
CA LEU A 394 0.96 -21.32 8.50
C LEU A 394 1.09 -22.82 8.71
N SER A 395 1.22 -23.57 7.65
CA SER A 395 1.43 -25.03 7.69
C SER A 395 2.82 -25.41 8.16
N ASP A 396 3.81 -24.62 7.80
CA ASP A 396 5.23 -24.84 8.08
C ASP A 396 6.02 -23.54 7.94
N ARG A 397 7.25 -23.54 8.46
CA ARG A 397 8.17 -22.39 8.50
C ARG A 397 8.54 -21.83 7.13
N TYR A 398 8.39 -22.64 6.08
CA TYR A 398 8.96 -22.30 4.77
C TYR A 398 7.91 -21.88 3.75
N ILE A 399 6.62 -21.98 4.06
CA ILE A 399 5.54 -21.66 3.11
C ILE A 399 5.59 -20.23 2.60
N LEU A 400 5.85 -19.25 3.49
CA LEU A 400 5.98 -17.84 3.10
C LEU A 400 7.13 -17.66 2.10
N ARG A 401 8.29 -18.19 2.41
CA ARG A 401 9.46 -18.07 1.54
C ARG A 401 9.27 -18.76 0.19
N ASP A 402 8.59 -19.92 0.17
CA ASP A 402 8.48 -20.74 -1.04
C ASP A 402 7.39 -20.24 -1.99
N PHE A 403 6.34 -19.58 -1.48
CA PHE A 403 5.18 -19.15 -2.27
C PHE A 403 4.80 -17.69 -2.12
N PHE A 404 5.18 -17.03 -1.02
CA PHE A 404 4.87 -15.65 -0.69
C PHE A 404 6.15 -14.88 -0.33
N GLU A 405 7.09 -14.87 -1.27
CA GLU A 405 8.44 -14.38 -1.02
C GLU A 405 8.47 -12.92 -0.56
N GLN A 406 7.64 -12.05 -1.12
CA GLN A 406 7.58 -10.64 -0.71
C GLN A 406 7.17 -10.51 0.76
N LEU A 407 6.12 -11.23 1.18
CA LEU A 407 5.71 -11.27 2.58
C LEU A 407 6.81 -11.82 3.49
N SER A 408 7.49 -12.88 3.05
CA SER A 408 8.62 -13.46 3.80
C SER A 408 9.80 -12.50 3.97
N ARG A 409 9.97 -11.53 3.07
CA ARG A 409 11.02 -10.50 3.17
C ARG A 409 10.66 -9.39 4.15
N VAL A 410 9.38 -9.06 4.24
CA VAL A 410 8.87 -8.04 5.17
C VAL A 410 8.81 -8.63 6.57
N ASP A 411 8.18 -9.79 6.70
CA ASP A 411 8.05 -10.52 7.97
C ASP A 411 8.12 -12.02 7.74
N SER A 412 9.24 -12.63 8.13
CA SER A 412 9.45 -14.07 7.97
C SER A 412 8.76 -14.92 9.06
N SER A 413 8.32 -14.29 10.14
CA SER A 413 7.68 -14.92 11.30
C SER A 413 6.51 -14.08 11.82
N PRO A 414 5.43 -13.98 11.04
CA PRO A 414 4.33 -13.08 11.36
C PRO A 414 3.66 -13.42 12.68
N ASP A 415 3.39 -12.38 13.44
CA ASP A 415 2.69 -12.45 14.71
C ASP A 415 1.19 -12.76 14.52
N ASN A 416 0.60 -13.30 15.60
CA ASN A 416 -0.84 -13.47 15.69
C ASN A 416 -1.38 -12.69 16.87
N THR A 417 -2.14 -11.65 16.58
CA THR A 417 -2.62 -10.72 17.61
C THR A 417 -4.09 -10.40 17.42
N VAL A 418 -4.79 -10.27 18.55
CA VAL A 418 -6.11 -9.67 18.61
C VAL A 418 -6.10 -8.63 19.70
N ARG A 419 -6.63 -7.46 19.42
CA ARG A 419 -6.56 -6.30 20.28
C ARG A 419 -7.87 -5.55 20.30
N LEU A 420 -8.43 -5.35 21.47
CA LEU A 420 -9.56 -4.47 21.72
C LEU A 420 -9.07 -3.22 22.45
N GLU A 421 -9.17 -2.09 21.80
CA GLU A 421 -8.73 -0.80 22.30
C GLU A 421 -9.93 0.10 22.60
N ARG A 422 -9.81 0.86 23.69
CA ARG A 422 -10.68 1.96 24.02
C ARG A 422 -9.85 3.22 24.18
N ARG A 423 -10.14 4.24 23.40
CA ARG A 423 -9.44 5.52 23.43
C ARG A 423 -10.41 6.64 23.83
N THR A 424 -9.96 7.45 24.75
CA THR A 424 -10.58 8.73 25.07
C THR A 424 -9.56 9.84 24.89
N LYS A 425 -9.94 11.08 25.15
CA LYS A 425 -8.99 12.20 25.13
C LYS A 425 -7.80 12.00 26.07
N ASP A 426 -8.02 11.39 27.23
CA ASP A 426 -7.07 11.34 28.34
C ASP A 426 -6.60 9.92 28.69
N THR A 427 -7.27 8.89 28.20
CA THR A 427 -6.97 7.50 28.55
C THR A 427 -6.98 6.58 27.36
N HIS A 428 -6.13 5.56 27.42
CA HIS A 428 -6.08 4.46 26.48
C HIS A 428 -6.11 3.14 27.28
N SER A 429 -7.13 2.35 27.06
CA SER A 429 -7.26 1.01 27.64
C SER A 429 -7.23 -0.02 26.53
N MET A 430 -6.57 -1.14 26.75
CA MET A 430 -6.43 -2.18 25.75
C MET A 430 -6.49 -3.56 26.42
N VAL A 431 -7.18 -4.48 25.79
CA VAL A 431 -7.02 -5.92 26.02
C VAL A 431 -6.37 -6.51 24.78
N TYR A 432 -5.23 -7.11 24.96
CA TYR A 432 -4.37 -7.59 23.92
C TYR A 432 -4.05 -9.06 24.13
N THR A 433 -4.22 -9.86 23.11
CA THR A 433 -3.73 -11.24 23.09
C THR A 433 -2.77 -11.44 21.93
N ARG A 434 -1.67 -12.11 22.22
CA ARG A 434 -0.71 -12.63 21.27
C ARG A 434 -0.59 -14.13 21.48
N PHE A 435 -0.78 -14.90 20.41
CA PHE A 435 -0.82 -16.35 20.47
C PHE A 435 0.02 -16.97 19.34
N ALA A 436 0.52 -18.16 19.51
CA ALA A 436 1.42 -18.83 18.59
C ALA A 436 0.83 -20.12 18.01
N PRO A 437 -0.08 -20.03 17.02
CA PRO A 437 -0.57 -21.23 16.35
C PRO A 437 0.54 -21.91 15.53
N ASN A 438 1.60 -21.18 15.23
CA ASN A 438 2.75 -21.60 14.42
C ASN A 438 3.91 -21.99 15.36
N ASN A 439 3.89 -23.19 15.90
CA ASN A 439 4.84 -23.69 16.90
C ASN A 439 6.29 -23.92 16.41
N PHE A 440 6.60 -23.47 15.21
CA PHE A 440 7.94 -23.53 14.62
C PHE A 440 8.71 -22.22 14.66
N TYR A 441 8.13 -21.17 15.25
CA TYR A 441 8.78 -19.89 15.57
C TYR A 441 8.86 -19.70 17.09
N ALA A 442 9.90 -19.01 17.54
CA ALA A 442 9.93 -18.51 18.91
C ALA A 442 8.84 -17.46 19.08
N SER A 443 8.14 -17.51 20.19
CA SER A 443 7.05 -16.58 20.47
C SER A 443 6.93 -16.25 21.96
N ASP A 444 6.48 -15.06 22.25
CA ASP A 444 5.97 -14.63 23.54
C ASP A 444 4.46 -14.53 23.44
N GLU A 445 3.78 -15.53 23.95
CA GLU A 445 2.32 -15.52 24.01
C GLU A 445 1.87 -14.72 25.23
N ARG A 446 0.82 -13.96 25.08
CA ARG A 446 0.28 -13.18 26.19
C ARG A 446 -1.21 -12.89 26.06
N LEU A 447 -1.87 -12.81 27.19
CA LEU A 447 -3.17 -12.16 27.34
C LEU A 447 -2.99 -11.05 28.35
N GLU A 448 -3.00 -9.80 27.92
CA GLU A 448 -2.67 -8.65 28.76
C GLU A 448 -3.72 -7.56 28.65
N GLY A 449 -4.19 -7.07 29.79
CA GLY A 449 -4.97 -5.85 29.92
C GLY A 449 -4.03 -4.69 30.25
N THR A 450 -4.14 -3.58 29.54
CA THR A 450 -3.35 -2.37 29.81
C THR A 450 -4.25 -1.17 30.01
N PHE A 451 -3.83 -0.28 30.89
CA PHE A 451 -4.44 1.02 31.11
C PHE A 451 -3.37 2.09 31.13
N TYR A 452 -3.47 3.04 30.24
CA TYR A 452 -2.58 4.19 30.15
C TYR A 452 -3.38 5.48 30.29
N ARG A 453 -2.94 6.37 31.16
CA ARG A 453 -3.45 7.71 31.29
C ARG A 453 -2.37 8.69 30.84
N VAL A 454 -2.70 9.47 29.82
CA VAL A 454 -1.79 10.51 29.26
C VAL A 454 -1.48 11.54 30.33
N ARG A 455 -0.35 12.17 30.20
CA ARG A 455 0.11 13.23 31.11
C ARG A 455 -0.93 14.33 31.29
N GLN A 456 -1.41 14.51 32.54
CA GLN A 456 -2.45 15.45 32.91
C GLN A 456 -1.98 16.35 34.05
N PRO A 457 -2.34 17.65 34.07
CA PRO A 457 -2.02 18.52 35.18
C PRO A 457 -2.80 18.10 36.46
N ILE A 458 -2.14 18.19 37.60
CA ILE A 458 -2.75 17.99 38.90
C ILE A 458 -3.22 19.35 39.39
N ALA A 459 -4.52 19.65 39.27
CA ALA A 459 -5.11 20.93 39.64
C ALA A 459 -4.19 22.11 39.20
N ASN A 460 -3.94 23.08 40.09
CA ASN A 460 -3.12 24.27 39.84
C ASN A 460 -1.71 24.13 40.41
N THR A 461 -1.19 22.93 40.59
CA THR A 461 0.11 22.69 41.23
C THR A 461 1.31 22.93 40.33
N GLY A 462 1.12 23.00 39.01
CA GLY A 462 2.20 22.98 38.01
C GLY A 462 2.85 21.59 37.82
N ILE A 463 2.35 20.59 38.52
CA ILE A 463 2.79 19.20 38.40
C ILE A 463 1.85 18.46 37.44
N THR A 464 2.43 17.66 36.59
CA THR A 464 1.66 16.75 35.72
C THR A 464 1.89 15.29 36.15
N TYR A 465 0.88 14.48 35.96
CA TYR A 465 0.88 13.08 36.32
C TYR A 465 0.52 12.19 35.12
N GLU A 466 1.25 11.08 34.99
CA GLU A 466 1.09 10.08 33.94
C GLU A 466 1.22 8.69 34.55
N THR A 467 0.45 7.71 34.04
CA THR A 467 0.52 6.33 34.58
C THR A 467 0.27 5.30 33.50
N ARG A 468 0.98 4.18 33.61
CA ARG A 468 0.77 2.98 32.79
C ARG A 468 0.65 1.76 33.71
N ASN A 469 -0.40 0.99 33.52
CA ASN A 469 -0.68 -0.20 34.30
C ASN A 469 -0.95 -1.36 33.35
N SER A 470 -0.50 -2.55 33.73
CA SER A 470 -0.85 -3.77 32.98
C SER A 470 -0.95 -4.98 33.92
N ALA A 471 -1.78 -5.92 33.50
CA ALA A 471 -1.93 -7.21 34.14
C ALA A 471 -2.14 -8.27 33.04
N GLY A 472 -1.41 -9.37 33.12
CA GLY A 472 -1.51 -10.37 32.05
C GLY A 472 -0.88 -11.70 32.41
N ILE A 473 -1.29 -12.70 31.62
CA ILE A 473 -0.68 -14.04 31.61
C ILE A 473 0.30 -14.05 30.46
N MET A 474 1.53 -14.47 30.74
CA MET A 474 2.64 -14.51 29.80
C MET A 474 3.13 -15.95 29.64
N HIS A 475 3.46 -16.35 28.43
CA HIS A 475 4.07 -17.62 28.12
C HIS A 475 5.15 -17.44 27.07
N GLN A 476 6.35 -17.91 27.33
CA GLN A 476 7.46 -17.91 26.38
C GLN A 476 7.69 -19.31 25.84
N TYR A 477 7.70 -19.43 24.52
CA TYR A 477 7.96 -20.68 23.81
C TYR A 477 9.11 -20.50 22.83
N ILE A 478 10.05 -21.45 22.86
CA ILE A 478 11.17 -21.47 21.93
C ILE A 478 11.28 -22.87 21.30
N PRO A 479 11.17 -22.98 19.97
CA PRO A 479 11.36 -24.24 19.27
C PRO A 479 12.76 -24.81 19.48
N ILE A 480 12.88 -26.13 19.49
CA ILE A 480 14.14 -26.83 19.76
C ILE A 480 15.26 -26.42 18.79
N ASP A 481 14.92 -26.19 17.52
CA ASP A 481 15.92 -25.78 16.51
C ASP A 481 16.48 -24.39 16.79
N GLU A 482 15.68 -23.46 17.32
CA GLU A 482 16.13 -22.11 17.72
C GLU A 482 16.88 -22.17 19.04
N ARG A 483 16.48 -23.02 19.98
CA ARG A 483 17.18 -23.24 21.24
C ARG A 483 18.65 -23.66 21.00
N VAL A 484 18.88 -24.62 20.10
CA VAL A 484 20.23 -25.02 19.68
C VAL A 484 21.02 -23.85 19.08
N SER A 485 20.36 -23.03 18.28
CA SER A 485 20.98 -21.84 17.69
C SER A 485 21.39 -20.83 18.77
N TYR A 486 20.55 -20.60 19.78
CA TYR A 486 20.86 -19.70 20.88
C TYR A 486 21.97 -20.27 21.80
N GLN A 487 21.97 -21.56 22.07
CA GLN A 487 23.06 -22.21 22.81
C GLN A 487 24.42 -22.00 22.13
N ASN A 488 24.48 -22.16 20.81
CA ASN A 488 25.71 -21.91 20.04
C ASN A 488 26.12 -20.42 20.10
N LYS A 489 25.18 -19.50 20.07
CA LYS A 489 25.46 -18.06 20.22
C LYS A 489 26.01 -17.70 21.60
N LEU A 490 25.50 -18.32 22.67
CA LEU A 490 26.00 -18.14 24.04
C LEU A 490 27.48 -18.45 24.20
N LEU A 491 28.00 -19.41 23.43
CA LEU A 491 29.43 -19.78 23.49
C LEU A 491 30.34 -18.65 22.99
N ASP A 492 29.84 -17.83 22.09
CA ASP A 492 30.60 -16.76 21.43
C ASP A 492 30.36 -15.37 22.06
N LEU A 493 29.38 -15.22 22.97
CA LEU A 493 29.03 -13.94 23.57
C LEU A 493 29.97 -13.57 24.72
N LYS A 494 30.60 -12.39 24.59
CA LYS A 494 31.43 -11.78 25.64
C LYS A 494 30.63 -10.87 26.57
N ASP A 495 29.52 -10.26 26.07
CA ASP A 495 28.65 -9.38 26.83
C ASP A 495 27.85 -10.18 27.88
N SER A 496 28.02 -9.85 29.16
CA SER A 496 27.39 -10.55 30.28
C SER A 496 25.88 -10.36 30.31
N ALA A 497 25.38 -9.17 29.94
CA ALA A 497 23.96 -8.88 29.92
C ALA A 497 23.23 -9.64 28.81
N LEU A 498 23.83 -9.69 27.61
CA LEU A 498 23.31 -10.47 26.49
C LEU A 498 23.38 -11.98 26.77
N ARG A 499 24.46 -12.45 27.38
CA ARG A 499 24.59 -13.84 27.78
C ARG A 499 23.46 -14.24 28.74
N THR A 500 23.24 -13.45 29.78
CA THR A 500 22.13 -13.65 30.74
C THR A 500 20.76 -13.61 30.03
N TYR A 501 20.56 -12.72 29.07
CA TYR A 501 19.34 -12.68 28.29
C TYR A 501 19.09 -13.95 27.49
N TYR A 502 20.10 -14.45 26.74
CA TYR A 502 19.95 -15.68 25.96
C TYR A 502 19.84 -16.95 26.85
N GLU A 503 20.52 -16.99 28.00
CA GLU A 503 20.34 -18.08 28.96
C GLU A 503 18.90 -18.19 29.44
N ARG A 504 18.23 -17.05 29.64
CA ARG A 504 16.81 -17.02 30.02
C ARG A 504 15.84 -17.35 28.89
N LEU A 505 16.16 -16.94 27.67
CA LEU A 505 15.40 -17.33 26.49
C LEU A 505 15.40 -18.84 26.25
N LEU A 506 16.36 -19.57 26.79
CA LEU A 506 16.40 -21.02 26.66
C LEU A 506 15.37 -21.74 27.53
N ASN A 507 14.82 -21.07 28.51
CA ASN A 507 13.81 -21.62 29.40
C ASN A 507 12.40 -21.16 28.95
N SER A 508 11.54 -22.11 28.62
CA SER A 508 10.11 -21.82 28.44
C SER A 508 9.50 -21.60 29.83
N SER A 509 8.79 -20.49 29.99
CA SER A 509 8.17 -20.14 31.29
C SER A 509 6.77 -19.58 31.11
N SER A 510 5.89 -19.89 32.04
CA SER A 510 4.54 -19.33 32.12
C SER A 510 4.38 -18.64 33.47
N TYR A 511 3.85 -17.43 33.45
CA TYR A 511 3.66 -16.65 34.67
C TYR A 511 2.58 -15.57 34.52
N VAL A 512 2.07 -15.09 35.62
CA VAL A 512 1.22 -13.89 35.67
C VAL A 512 2.11 -12.70 36.01
N ARG A 513 1.99 -11.62 35.22
CA ARG A 513 2.67 -10.35 35.50
C ARG A 513 1.68 -9.27 35.83
N LEU A 514 1.96 -8.53 36.89
CA LEU A 514 1.29 -7.28 37.24
C LEU A 514 2.31 -6.15 37.13
N ASN A 515 1.95 -5.05 36.52
CA ASN A 515 2.80 -3.88 36.40
C ASN A 515 2.04 -2.60 36.64
N SER A 516 2.64 -1.67 37.38
CA SER A 516 2.07 -0.33 37.62
C SER A 516 3.21 0.69 37.66
N THR A 517 3.13 1.71 36.81
CA THR A 517 4.11 2.81 36.76
C THR A 517 3.42 4.14 36.88
N HIS A 518 4.01 5.02 37.69
CA HIS A 518 3.50 6.36 37.96
C HIS A 518 4.64 7.35 37.84
N GLU A 519 4.45 8.39 37.05
CA GLU A 519 5.44 9.46 36.84
C GLU A 519 4.81 10.84 37.09
N PHE A 520 5.52 11.65 37.84
CA PHE A 520 5.22 13.05 38.14
C PHE A 520 6.26 13.93 37.46
N THR A 521 5.83 14.97 36.76
CA THR A 521 6.71 15.87 36.02
C THR A 521 6.36 17.31 36.35
N CYS A 522 7.35 18.16 36.59
CA CYS A 522 7.19 19.59 36.87
C CYS A 522 8.07 20.42 35.94
N SER A 523 7.52 20.91 34.84
CA SER A 523 8.29 21.71 33.86
C SER A 523 8.37 23.17 34.32
N GLN A 524 9.58 23.66 34.44
CA GLN A 524 9.88 25.04 34.88
C GLN A 524 10.77 25.76 33.87
N LYS A 525 10.49 27.04 33.66
CA LYS A 525 11.34 27.87 32.79
C LYS A 525 12.25 28.73 33.68
N VAL A 526 13.51 28.35 33.74
CA VAL A 526 14.54 29.02 34.53
C VAL A 526 15.28 29.99 33.63
N LEU A 527 15.65 31.16 34.18
CA LEU A 527 16.39 32.20 33.45
C LEU A 527 15.77 32.63 32.12
N LYS A 528 14.46 32.39 31.91
CA LYS A 528 13.67 32.68 30.71
C LYS A 528 14.05 31.90 29.44
N PHE A 529 15.17 31.18 29.43
CA PHE A 529 15.66 30.43 28.24
C PHE A 529 15.94 28.96 28.51
N LEU A 530 16.18 28.55 29.73
CA LEU A 530 16.44 27.17 30.12
C LEU A 530 15.15 26.52 30.62
N ASN A 531 14.70 25.46 29.96
CA ASN A 531 13.64 24.61 30.48
C ASN A 531 14.29 23.53 31.36
N VAL A 532 13.79 23.39 32.56
CA VAL A 532 14.20 22.36 33.52
C VAL A 532 12.99 21.59 33.92
N THR A 533 13.03 20.27 33.72
CA THR A 533 11.89 19.40 33.95
C THR A 533 12.30 18.28 34.88
N PRO A 534 12.21 18.50 36.22
CA PRO A 534 12.37 17.42 37.17
C PRO A 534 11.22 16.42 37.03
N LYS A 535 11.57 15.16 37.20
CA LYS A 535 10.68 13.99 37.15
C LYS A 535 10.92 13.11 38.37
N ALA A 536 9.86 12.54 38.88
CA ALA A 536 9.92 11.50 39.92
C ALA A 536 8.86 10.44 39.63
N GLY A 537 9.21 9.22 39.91
CA GLY A 537 8.27 8.14 39.65
C GLY A 537 8.50 6.90 40.49
N ILE A 538 7.52 6.05 40.47
CA ILE A 538 7.56 4.73 41.10
C ILE A 538 7.00 3.69 40.13
N GLY A 539 7.69 2.57 40.05
CA GLY A 539 7.24 1.40 39.31
C GLY A 539 7.08 0.20 40.24
N TYR A 540 6.10 -0.61 40.00
CA TYR A 540 5.91 -1.91 40.61
C TYR A 540 5.78 -2.97 39.54
N SER A 541 6.46 -4.10 39.69
CA SER A 541 6.20 -5.30 38.88
C SER A 541 6.21 -6.54 39.77
N GLY A 542 5.15 -7.36 39.63
CA GLY A 542 5.01 -8.64 40.33
C GLY A 542 4.93 -9.78 39.32
N TYR A 543 5.60 -10.88 39.63
CA TYR A 543 5.64 -12.11 38.84
C TYR A 543 5.17 -13.25 39.72
N TYR A 544 4.19 -14.03 39.23
CA TYR A 544 3.56 -15.11 40.02
C TYR A 544 3.46 -16.38 39.17
N GLY A 545 3.82 -17.52 39.77
CA GLY A 545 3.68 -18.82 39.15
C GLY A 545 4.75 -19.17 38.12
N ALA A 546 5.87 -18.46 38.10
CA ALA A 546 7.01 -18.84 37.26
C ALA A 546 7.66 -20.09 37.82
N GLU A 547 7.81 -21.14 37.03
CA GLU A 547 8.27 -22.49 37.48
C GLU A 547 9.65 -22.44 38.19
N ASP A 548 10.54 -21.54 37.75
CA ASP A 548 11.90 -21.46 38.25
C ASP A 548 12.09 -20.45 39.40
N ILE A 549 11.13 -19.54 39.64
CA ILE A 549 11.33 -18.37 40.53
C ILE A 549 10.23 -18.31 41.60
N GLY A 550 9.14 -19.04 41.43
CA GLY A 550 7.96 -18.91 42.29
C GLY A 550 7.26 -17.57 42.15
N SER A 551 7.30 -16.74 43.15
CA SER A 551 6.73 -15.38 43.12
C SER A 551 7.80 -14.37 43.50
N ASP A 552 7.94 -13.33 42.69
CA ASP A 552 8.88 -12.23 42.92
C ASP A 552 8.21 -10.87 42.67
N ASN A 553 8.55 -9.90 43.50
CA ASN A 553 8.01 -8.54 43.42
C ASN A 553 9.14 -7.52 43.42
N ARG A 554 9.03 -6.53 42.57
CA ARG A 554 10.02 -5.46 42.48
C ARG A 554 9.35 -4.10 42.58
N VAL A 555 10.02 -3.20 43.26
CA VAL A 555 9.69 -1.77 43.27
C VAL A 555 10.86 -1.00 42.69
N LEU A 556 10.56 -0.15 41.72
CA LEU A 556 11.49 0.74 41.06
C LEU A 556 11.23 2.17 41.50
N GLY A 557 12.20 2.82 42.11
CA GLY A 557 12.21 4.27 42.31
C GLY A 557 12.86 4.94 41.08
N TYR A 558 12.29 6.03 40.62
CA TYR A 558 12.77 6.80 39.45
C TYR A 558 12.91 8.29 39.82
N LEU A 559 14.07 8.85 39.50
CA LEU A 559 14.32 10.29 39.54
C LEU A 559 14.95 10.69 38.19
N GLY A 560 14.41 11.70 37.57
CA GLY A 560 14.90 12.24 36.29
C GLY A 560 14.92 13.77 36.30
N ILE A 561 15.75 14.33 35.48
CA ILE A 561 15.75 15.76 35.20
C ILE A 561 16.18 16.01 33.76
N ASP A 562 15.33 16.72 33.03
CA ASP A 562 15.65 17.17 31.68
C ASP A 562 16.03 18.63 31.69
N PHE A 563 17.05 18.96 30.92
CA PHE A 563 17.48 20.32 30.62
C PHE A 563 17.37 20.51 29.09
N ASP A 564 16.73 21.55 28.65
CA ASP A 564 16.70 21.89 27.24
C ASP A 564 16.70 23.40 27.00
N ILE A 565 17.42 23.84 25.96
CA ILE A 565 17.50 25.23 25.51
C ILE A 565 17.23 25.23 24.00
N LYS A 566 16.35 26.13 23.56
CA LYS A 566 16.10 26.34 22.13
C LYS A 566 16.63 27.69 21.68
N PHE A 567 17.59 27.70 20.78
CA PHE A 567 18.03 28.87 20.05
C PHE A 567 17.46 28.83 18.64
N SER A 568 16.87 29.92 18.20
CA SER A 568 16.41 30.04 16.81
C SER A 568 16.98 31.30 16.19
N LYS A 569 17.46 31.18 14.96
CA LYS A 569 17.91 32.28 14.14
C LYS A 569 17.30 32.20 12.77
N HIS A 570 16.70 33.31 12.36
CA HIS A 570 16.15 33.45 11.01
C HIS A 570 17.12 34.25 10.14
N PHE A 571 17.41 33.76 8.95
CA PHE A 571 18.27 34.38 7.95
C PHE A 571 17.40 34.73 6.74
N GLU A 572 16.86 35.96 6.72
CA GLU A 572 15.93 36.44 5.70
C GLU A 572 16.54 36.46 4.29
N ASN A 573 17.82 36.83 4.20
CA ASN A 573 18.52 36.98 2.92
C ASN A 573 19.04 35.66 2.33
N PHE A 574 18.77 34.54 2.99
CA PHE A 574 19.17 33.24 2.44
C PHE A 574 18.28 32.86 1.26
N VAL A 575 18.89 32.67 0.08
CA VAL A 575 18.22 32.22 -1.12
C VAL A 575 19.07 31.14 -1.77
N PHE A 576 18.48 29.96 -1.95
CA PHE A 576 19.11 28.87 -2.71
C PHE A 576 18.22 28.49 -3.89
N LYS A 577 18.48 29.17 -5.02
CA LYS A 577 17.66 29.10 -6.25
C LYS A 577 17.44 27.67 -6.79
N PRO A 578 18.45 26.76 -6.80
CA PRO A 578 18.25 25.43 -7.37
C PRO A 578 17.13 24.60 -6.73
N LEU A 579 16.81 24.87 -5.45
CA LEU A 579 15.74 24.19 -4.71
C LEU A 579 14.56 25.10 -4.35
N GLY A 580 14.58 26.36 -4.83
CA GLY A 580 13.52 27.33 -4.55
C GLY A 580 13.48 27.81 -3.09
N PHE A 581 14.55 27.60 -2.31
CA PHE A 581 14.60 27.98 -0.88
C PHE A 581 14.68 29.49 -0.71
N LYS A 582 13.81 30.03 0.13
CA LYS A 582 13.76 31.44 0.51
C LYS A 582 13.69 31.59 2.03
N GLY A 583 14.65 32.30 2.60
CA GLY A 583 14.81 32.37 4.04
C GLY A 583 15.27 31.02 4.64
N LEU A 584 15.97 31.09 5.76
CA LEU A 584 16.44 29.93 6.49
C LEU A 584 16.23 30.16 7.98
N THR A 585 15.50 29.26 8.64
CA THR A 585 15.38 29.27 10.09
C THR A 585 16.14 28.08 10.65
N HIS A 586 17.21 28.37 11.38
CA HIS A 586 17.97 27.36 12.13
C HIS A 586 17.47 27.33 13.57
N VAL A 587 17.03 26.16 14.01
CA VAL A 587 16.71 25.84 15.39
C VAL A 587 17.79 24.90 15.94
N PHE A 588 18.54 25.42 16.88
CA PHE A 588 19.59 24.71 17.60
C PHE A 588 19.09 24.38 18.99
N HIS A 589 18.97 23.12 19.32
CA HIS A 589 18.30 22.63 20.53
C HIS A 589 19.21 21.63 21.29
N PRO A 590 20.19 22.08 22.07
CA PRO A 590 20.91 21.24 23.00
C PRO A 590 19.98 20.77 24.13
N TYR A 591 20.12 19.54 24.52
CA TYR A 591 19.41 18.95 25.64
C TYR A 591 20.29 17.99 26.43
N ALA A 592 19.94 17.82 27.71
CA ALA A 592 20.56 16.81 28.55
C ALA A 592 19.50 16.18 29.45
N THR A 593 19.61 14.88 29.68
CA THR A 593 18.72 14.11 30.56
C THR A 593 19.55 13.30 31.53
N LEU A 594 19.37 13.55 32.84
CA LEU A 594 19.86 12.67 33.87
C LEU A 594 18.72 11.76 34.32
N SER A 595 18.97 10.46 34.33
CA SER A 595 18.03 9.43 34.77
C SER A 595 18.70 8.55 35.83
N HIS A 596 18.05 8.44 36.96
CA HIS A 596 18.47 7.55 38.04
C HIS A 596 17.30 6.64 38.44
N THR A 597 17.58 5.35 38.46
CA THR A 597 16.63 4.32 38.92
C THR A 597 17.25 3.51 40.01
N ASN A 598 16.43 3.10 40.97
CA ASN A 598 16.82 2.19 42.05
C ASN A 598 15.79 1.09 42.18
N LEU A 599 16.20 -0.14 42.04
CA LEU A 599 15.36 -1.34 42.06
C LEU A 599 15.54 -2.10 43.37
N SER A 600 14.42 -2.44 44.03
CA SER A 600 14.44 -3.14 45.29
C SER A 600 15.00 -4.57 45.23
N ALA A 601 14.97 -5.20 44.08
CA ALA A 601 15.51 -6.53 43.81
C ALA A 601 16.25 -6.53 42.47
N SER A 602 17.37 -7.18 42.41
CA SER A 602 18.14 -7.30 41.16
C SER A 602 17.31 -7.94 40.07
N ARG A 603 17.68 -7.65 38.78
CA ARG A 603 17.10 -8.27 37.62
C ARG A 603 17.03 -9.80 37.72
N GLY A 604 17.97 -10.42 38.45
CA GLY A 604 17.98 -11.82 38.85
C GLY A 604 17.61 -12.82 37.75
N LEU A 605 16.82 -13.85 38.09
CA LEU A 605 16.38 -14.90 37.17
C LEU A 605 15.02 -14.65 36.52
N LEU A 606 14.49 -13.40 36.55
CA LEU A 606 13.19 -13.09 36.02
C LEU A 606 13.08 -13.39 34.53
N PRO A 607 11.92 -13.84 34.05
CA PRO A 607 11.62 -13.97 32.63
C PRO A 607 11.86 -12.66 31.88
N GLN A 608 12.28 -12.74 30.61
CA GLN A 608 12.63 -11.57 29.81
C GLN A 608 11.80 -11.50 28.51
N ILE A 609 10.50 -11.39 28.64
CA ILE A 609 9.62 -11.21 27.48
C ILE A 609 9.73 -9.78 26.94
N ASP A 610 9.60 -8.78 27.83
CA ASP A 610 9.76 -7.37 27.47
C ASP A 610 11.14 -6.87 27.90
N SER A 611 12.19 -7.38 27.26
CA SER A 611 13.54 -6.95 27.57
C SER A 611 14.01 -5.81 26.67
N TRP A 612 14.96 -5.06 27.17
CA TRP A 612 15.68 -4.04 26.42
C TRP A 612 17.17 -4.26 26.53
N SER A 613 17.86 -4.15 25.40
CA SER A 613 19.31 -3.89 25.38
C SER A 613 19.61 -3.02 24.16
N SER A 614 20.68 -2.27 24.21
CA SER A 614 21.15 -1.47 23.08
C SER A 614 21.44 -2.30 21.83
N ALA A 615 21.77 -3.57 22.02
CA ALA A 615 22.04 -4.51 20.95
C ALA A 615 20.79 -5.23 20.42
N LEU A 616 19.81 -5.48 21.29
CA LEU A 616 18.53 -6.12 20.95
C LEU A 616 17.45 -5.10 20.60
N GLY A 617 17.63 -3.87 21.04
CA GLY A 617 16.69 -2.79 20.85
C GLY A 617 16.26 -2.69 19.40
N SER A 618 15.04 -2.42 19.22
CA SER A 618 14.23 -2.21 18.04
C SER A 618 14.98 -2.16 16.69
N SER A 619 14.29 -2.35 15.62
CA SER A 619 14.79 -2.12 14.24
C SER A 619 15.40 -0.71 14.04
N THR A 620 15.25 0.20 14.99
CA THR A 620 15.74 1.57 14.96
C THR A 620 17.05 1.73 15.73
N ASN A 621 17.93 2.61 15.23
CA ASN A 621 19.16 3.02 15.90
C ASN A 621 18.92 4.04 17.02
N SER A 622 17.82 3.92 17.76
CA SER A 622 17.46 4.86 18.81
C SER A 622 18.10 4.48 20.15
N PRO A 623 18.53 5.45 20.93
CA PRO A 623 18.98 5.20 22.29
C PRO A 623 17.83 4.71 23.19
N MET A 624 18.16 4.06 24.28
CA MET A 624 17.19 3.60 25.27
C MET A 624 16.36 4.77 25.82
N PRO A 625 15.03 4.66 25.93
CA PRO A 625 14.24 5.66 26.64
C PRO A 625 14.68 5.77 28.11
N LEU A 626 14.86 6.99 28.62
CA LEU A 626 15.29 7.25 29.99
C LEU A 626 14.13 7.67 30.92
N ASP A 627 12.94 7.85 30.40
CA ASP A 627 11.71 8.13 31.15
C ASP A 627 11.09 6.82 31.64
N LEU A 628 10.52 6.84 32.83
CA LEU A 628 9.91 5.65 33.44
C LEU A 628 8.73 5.12 32.59
N ILE A 629 7.86 5.99 32.11
CA ILE A 629 6.72 5.63 31.29
C ILE A 629 7.14 5.28 29.83
N GLY A 630 8.15 5.97 29.31
CA GLY A 630 8.72 5.72 27.98
C GLY A 630 9.48 4.40 27.88
N PHE A 631 10.02 3.89 28.99
CA PHE A 631 10.73 2.62 29.03
C PHE A 631 9.75 1.44 29.15
N THR A 632 9.44 0.83 28.02
CA THR A 632 8.46 -0.27 27.91
C THR A 632 9.03 -1.66 28.21
N GLY A 633 10.33 -1.76 28.34
CA GLY A 633 11.04 -3.01 28.67
C GLY A 633 10.89 -3.37 30.16
N ILE A 634 9.69 -3.65 30.64
CA ILE A 634 9.39 -3.87 32.06
C ILE A 634 10.30 -4.93 32.68
N ASP A 635 10.50 -6.04 32.00
CA ASP A 635 11.33 -7.14 32.50
C ASP A 635 12.81 -6.77 32.58
N ALA A 636 13.24 -5.78 31.85
CA ALA A 636 14.61 -5.27 31.83
C ALA A 636 14.86 -4.12 32.81
N TRP A 637 13.91 -3.78 33.69
CA TRP A 637 14.16 -2.80 34.75
C TRP A 637 15.34 -3.20 35.57
N ASP A 638 16.18 -2.21 35.83
CA ASP A 638 17.37 -2.36 36.66
C ASP A 638 17.71 -1.04 37.35
N SER A 639 18.70 -1.06 38.25
CA SER A 639 19.23 0.17 38.84
C SER A 639 20.27 0.76 37.89
N TRP A 640 20.05 1.99 37.44
CA TRP A 640 21.04 2.71 36.62
C TRP A 640 21.12 4.17 37.00
N THR A 641 22.25 4.78 36.61
CA THR A 641 22.44 6.24 36.61
C THR A 641 23.06 6.61 35.28
N ILE A 642 22.27 7.23 34.41
CA ILE A 642 22.66 7.54 33.02
C ILE A 642 22.49 9.04 32.79
N TRP A 643 23.51 9.66 32.21
CA TRP A 643 23.46 11.05 31.80
C TRP A 643 23.56 11.14 30.26
N ARG A 644 22.46 11.45 29.62
CA ARG A 644 22.40 11.65 28.17
C ARG A 644 22.65 13.10 27.84
N TRP A 645 23.50 13.31 26.86
CA TRP A 645 23.72 14.58 26.19
C TRP A 645 23.24 14.47 24.75
N GLY A 646 22.52 15.47 24.27
CA GLY A 646 22.03 15.47 22.90
C GLY A 646 21.92 16.84 22.30
N LEU A 647 21.86 16.86 20.99
CA LEU A 647 21.78 18.04 20.18
C LEU A 647 20.83 17.81 18.99
N ARG A 648 19.75 18.57 18.92
CA ARG A 648 18.86 18.61 17.76
C ARG A 648 19.11 19.85 16.94
N ASN A 649 19.34 19.66 15.66
CA ASN A 649 19.41 20.73 14.67
C ASN A 649 18.24 20.59 13.72
N THR A 650 17.49 21.67 13.53
CA THR A 650 16.41 21.73 12.56
C THR A 650 16.59 22.93 11.68
N LEU A 651 16.57 22.73 10.37
CA LEU A 651 16.61 23.79 9.38
C LEU A 651 15.29 23.80 8.63
N ASN A 652 14.59 24.94 8.72
CA ASN A 652 13.35 25.19 8.01
C ASN A 652 13.58 26.27 6.96
N THR A 653 12.95 26.15 5.82
CA THR A 653 12.99 27.13 4.74
C THR A 653 11.58 27.32 4.17
N THR A 654 11.40 28.36 3.38
CA THR A 654 10.14 28.59 2.65
C THR A 654 10.33 28.19 1.20
N VAL A 655 9.44 27.35 0.71
CA VAL A 655 9.36 26.92 -0.70
C VAL A 655 7.94 27.21 -1.17
N ASP A 656 7.78 27.96 -2.24
CA ASP A 656 6.49 28.35 -2.81
C ASP A 656 5.48 28.96 -1.82
N GLY A 657 6.02 29.69 -0.80
CA GLY A 657 5.21 30.33 0.25
C GLY A 657 4.93 29.45 1.47
N GLU A 658 5.25 28.16 1.44
CA GLU A 658 5.06 27.23 2.55
C GLU A 658 6.35 26.99 3.32
N GLN A 659 6.26 26.90 4.65
CA GLN A 659 7.39 26.51 5.48
C GLN A 659 7.63 25.01 5.39
N LYS A 660 8.85 24.63 5.02
CA LYS A 660 9.29 23.22 4.93
C LYS A 660 10.50 22.99 5.81
N ARG A 661 10.45 21.88 6.55
CA ARG A 661 11.62 21.35 7.27
C ARG A 661 12.47 20.57 6.29
N PHE A 662 13.63 21.09 5.91
CA PHE A 662 14.50 20.38 4.98
C PHE A 662 15.61 19.58 5.65
N LEU A 663 16.00 19.93 6.90
CA LEU A 663 16.95 19.15 7.69
C LEU A 663 16.43 18.98 9.12
N SER A 664 16.43 17.75 9.60
CA SER A 664 16.31 17.41 11.02
C SER A 664 17.46 16.47 11.37
N TRP A 665 18.29 16.86 12.31
CA TRP A 665 19.42 16.07 12.77
C TRP A 665 19.44 16.02 14.28
N ASP A 666 19.35 14.80 14.85
CA ASP A 666 19.43 14.49 16.26
C ASP A 666 20.69 13.64 16.52
N THR A 667 21.56 14.09 17.40
CA THR A 667 22.74 13.34 17.85
C THR A 667 22.75 13.27 19.37
N SER A 668 23.08 12.10 19.92
CA SER A 668 23.14 11.91 21.38
C SER A 668 24.16 10.85 21.78
N ILE A 669 24.61 10.97 23.01
CA ILE A 669 25.52 10.05 23.69
C ILE A 669 25.11 9.91 25.14
N ASP A 670 25.20 8.71 25.68
CA ASP A 670 24.97 8.42 27.09
C ASP A 670 26.30 8.25 27.81
N TYR A 671 26.43 8.90 28.96
CA TYR A 671 27.46 8.65 29.93
C TYR A 671 26.86 7.75 31.04
N ASN A 672 27.34 6.54 31.12
CA ASN A 672 26.92 5.53 32.09
C ASN A 672 27.70 5.68 33.39
N LEU A 673 27.13 6.35 34.40
CA LEU A 673 27.69 6.45 35.74
C LEU A 673 27.55 5.11 36.47
N ASP A 674 26.42 4.47 36.25
CA ASP A 674 26.11 3.10 36.66
C ASP A 674 25.09 2.54 35.71
N ASN A 675 25.37 1.47 35.00
CA ASN A 675 24.45 0.85 34.05
C ASN A 675 24.74 -0.65 33.88
N PRO A 676 24.00 -1.52 34.56
CA PRO A 676 24.18 -2.97 34.48
C PRO A 676 23.80 -3.56 33.12
N LEU A 677 23.20 -2.78 32.22
CA LEU A 677 22.88 -3.21 30.86
C LEU A 677 24.06 -3.12 29.89
N THR A 678 25.15 -2.47 30.30
CA THR A 678 26.39 -2.34 29.52
C THR A 678 27.60 -2.20 30.43
N GLU A 679 28.76 -2.73 29.99
CA GLU A 679 30.04 -2.63 30.69
C GLU A 679 30.81 -1.36 30.26
N THR A 680 30.26 -0.55 29.37
CA THR A 680 30.94 0.61 28.80
C THR A 680 30.57 1.90 29.52
N GLU A 681 31.57 2.77 29.78
CA GLU A 681 31.39 4.09 30.37
C GLU A 681 30.56 5.02 29.48
N TYR A 682 30.71 4.91 28.16
CA TYR A 682 29.97 5.66 27.19
C TYR A 682 29.20 4.75 26.24
N SER A 683 27.98 5.11 25.88
CA SER A 683 27.25 4.47 24.80
C SER A 683 27.91 4.74 23.45
N ASN A 684 27.44 4.06 22.41
CA ASN A 684 27.67 4.52 21.05
C ASN A 684 27.13 5.96 20.86
N LEU A 685 27.75 6.71 19.97
CA LEU A 685 27.19 7.96 19.48
C LEU A 685 26.04 7.65 18.52
N TYR A 686 24.83 8.06 18.90
CA TYR A 686 23.63 7.92 18.09
C TYR A 686 23.45 9.14 17.20
N ASN A 687 23.20 8.92 15.92
CA ASN A 687 22.88 9.96 14.98
C ASN A 687 21.66 9.56 14.15
N ARG A 688 20.71 10.46 14.04
CA ARG A 688 19.57 10.34 13.12
C ARG A 688 19.42 11.65 12.37
N ALA A 689 19.48 11.59 11.05
CA ALA A 689 19.28 12.76 10.22
C ALA A 689 18.28 12.46 9.10
N THR A 690 17.44 13.43 8.80
CA THR A 690 16.50 13.42 7.69
C THR A 690 16.73 14.70 6.90
N VAL A 691 16.96 14.56 5.60
CA VAL A 691 17.15 15.71 4.69
C VAL A 691 16.13 15.63 3.57
N ASN A 692 15.21 16.58 3.50
CA ASN A 692 14.18 16.71 2.48
C ASN A 692 14.56 17.87 1.55
N LEU A 693 15.30 17.61 0.50
CA LEU A 693 15.73 18.67 -0.43
C LEU A 693 14.59 19.13 -1.33
N SER A 694 13.74 18.19 -1.76
CA SER A 694 12.57 18.46 -2.57
C SER A 694 11.48 17.45 -2.26
N HIS A 695 10.31 17.54 -2.89
CA HIS A 695 9.30 16.46 -2.85
C HIS A 695 9.80 15.13 -3.43
N GLN A 696 10.85 15.19 -4.22
CA GLN A 696 11.39 14.05 -4.98
C GLN A 696 12.77 13.59 -4.48
N THR A 697 13.35 14.28 -3.48
CA THR A 697 14.70 13.92 -2.99
C THR A 697 14.72 13.93 -1.47
N PHE A 698 14.98 12.76 -0.94
CA PHE A 698 14.96 12.46 0.48
C PHE A 698 16.19 11.64 0.88
N PHE A 699 16.85 12.04 1.99
CA PHE A 699 17.94 11.29 2.61
C PHE A 699 17.54 10.92 4.03
N TYR A 700 17.77 9.69 4.39
CA TYR A 700 17.59 9.18 5.74
C TYR A 700 18.88 8.54 6.22
N ILE A 701 19.32 8.93 7.39
CA ILE A 701 20.59 8.52 7.98
C ILE A 701 20.35 8.12 9.43
N GLU A 702 20.67 6.88 9.76
CA GLU A 702 20.78 6.40 11.14
C GLU A 702 22.13 5.77 11.35
N MET A 703 22.83 6.19 12.40
CA MET A 703 24.17 5.68 12.70
C MET A 703 24.35 5.48 14.20
N GLN A 704 24.97 4.37 14.55
CA GLN A 704 25.58 4.13 15.84
C GLN A 704 27.07 3.90 15.64
N THR A 705 27.88 4.72 16.28
CA THR A 705 29.33 4.66 16.14
C THR A 705 29.96 4.54 17.53
N PRO A 706 30.89 3.60 17.75
CA PRO A 706 31.61 3.51 19.01
C PRO A 706 32.30 4.83 19.33
N THR A 707 32.26 5.24 20.59
CA THR A 707 33.08 6.34 21.08
C THR A 707 34.52 5.90 21.30
N ILE A 708 35.44 6.86 21.44
CA ILE A 708 36.86 6.58 21.64
C ILE A 708 37.13 5.68 22.88
N LYS A 709 36.29 5.79 23.92
CA LYS A 709 36.41 5.02 25.16
C LYS A 709 35.61 3.70 25.14
N ASN A 710 34.87 3.44 24.05
CA ASN A 710 34.07 2.23 23.90
C ASN A 710 34.73 1.31 22.89
N GLY A 711 35.81 0.68 23.27
CA GLY A 711 36.57 -0.23 22.40
C GLY A 711 35.81 -1.50 21.99
N ASP A 712 34.82 -1.92 22.76
CA ASP A 712 33.97 -3.10 22.49
C ASP A 712 32.64 -2.75 21.83
N GLY A 713 32.41 -1.46 21.46
CA GLY A 713 31.23 -1.03 20.80
C GLY A 713 31.13 -1.48 19.34
N TYR A 714 29.93 -1.55 18.84
CA TYR A 714 29.65 -1.96 17.46
C TYR A 714 29.25 -0.80 16.58
N ASN A 715 29.53 -0.92 15.29
CA ASN A 715 29.08 -0.01 14.26
C ASN A 715 27.77 -0.50 13.64
N ARG A 716 26.81 0.41 13.52
CA ARG A 716 25.56 0.15 12.82
C ARG A 716 25.18 1.38 12.01
N TYR A 717 25.20 1.26 10.69
CA TYR A 717 24.83 2.34 9.78
C TYR A 717 23.69 1.91 8.89
N ASN A 718 22.73 2.80 8.68
CA ASN A 718 21.63 2.66 7.75
C ASN A 718 21.45 4.01 7.03
N LEU A 719 21.89 4.06 5.79
CA LEU A 719 21.78 5.23 4.92
C LEU A 719 20.84 4.89 3.80
N ASN A 720 19.86 5.75 3.54
CA ASN A 720 18.93 5.60 2.44
C ASN A 720 18.79 6.93 1.70
N VAL A 721 18.86 6.89 0.39
CA VAL A 721 18.69 8.03 -0.52
C VAL A 721 17.67 7.66 -1.56
N ARG A 722 16.55 8.37 -1.59
CA ARG A 722 15.59 8.33 -2.67
C ARG A 722 15.60 9.66 -3.39
N THR A 723 15.78 9.63 -4.71
CA THR A 723 15.89 10.85 -5.51
C THR A 723 15.36 10.68 -6.92
N MET A 724 14.77 11.74 -7.45
CA MET A 724 14.46 11.89 -8.88
C MET A 724 15.21 13.12 -9.41
N PRO A 725 16.52 13.01 -9.65
CA PRO A 725 17.34 14.14 -10.06
C PRO A 725 16.95 14.66 -11.46
N PHE A 726 16.36 13.82 -12.27
CA PHE A 726 15.85 14.11 -13.60
C PHE A 726 14.50 13.42 -13.80
N SER A 727 13.64 13.96 -14.64
CA SER A 727 12.32 13.38 -14.97
C SER A 727 12.39 11.97 -15.61
N TRP A 728 13.57 11.57 -16.08
CA TRP A 728 13.84 10.27 -16.68
C TRP A 728 14.53 9.27 -15.75
N LEU A 729 14.96 9.67 -14.53
CA LEU A 729 15.71 8.83 -13.59
C LEU A 729 15.12 8.94 -12.18
N GLU A 730 14.64 7.84 -11.65
CA GLU A 730 14.38 7.64 -10.23
C GLU A 730 15.43 6.67 -9.67
N ALA A 731 15.99 7.00 -8.53
CA ALA A 731 16.98 6.18 -7.85
C ALA A 731 16.67 6.04 -6.36
N ASP A 732 16.72 4.82 -5.87
CA ASP A 732 16.69 4.48 -4.45
C ASP A 732 17.96 3.69 -4.12
N VAL A 733 18.79 4.24 -3.23
CA VAL A 733 20.06 3.65 -2.84
C VAL A 733 20.13 3.56 -1.33
N GLY A 734 20.23 2.33 -0.82
CA GLY A 734 20.34 2.03 0.60
C GLY A 734 21.66 1.33 0.92
N TRP A 735 22.41 1.84 1.88
CA TRP A 735 23.61 1.19 2.40
C TRP A 735 23.40 0.84 3.85
N ARG A 736 23.63 -0.44 4.18
CA ARG A 736 23.52 -0.99 5.53
C ARG A 736 24.85 -1.64 5.91
N TYR A 737 25.36 -1.26 7.07
CA TYR A 737 26.62 -1.74 7.58
C TYR A 737 26.52 -2.13 9.05
N PHE A 738 26.97 -3.32 9.38
CA PHE A 738 27.11 -3.83 10.75
C PHE A 738 28.51 -4.39 10.93
N LYS A 739 29.20 -4.00 11.98
CA LYS A 739 30.50 -4.57 12.35
C LYS A 739 30.64 -4.65 13.86
N GLY A 740 31.12 -5.80 14.35
CA GLY A 740 31.33 -6.04 15.76
C GLY A 740 30.04 -6.13 16.58
N HIS A 741 28.88 -6.29 15.94
CA HIS A 741 27.61 -6.36 16.63
C HIS A 741 27.50 -7.67 17.42
N PRO A 742 27.08 -7.65 18.70
CA PRO A 742 27.09 -8.84 19.55
C PRO A 742 26.17 -9.97 19.09
N ILE A 743 25.09 -9.61 18.34
CA ILE A 743 24.07 -10.56 17.89
C ILE A 743 24.17 -10.84 16.40
N TYR A 744 24.32 -9.78 15.60
CA TYR A 744 24.34 -9.89 14.14
C TYR A 744 25.75 -10.10 13.65
N ARG A 745 25.92 -10.98 12.67
CA ARG A 745 27.20 -11.14 11.99
C ARG A 745 27.54 -9.86 11.25
N ASP A 746 28.85 -9.60 11.12
CA ASP A 746 29.33 -8.53 10.28
C ASP A 746 28.71 -8.62 8.91
N SER A 747 28.15 -7.50 8.45
CA SER A 747 27.42 -7.42 7.20
C SER A 747 27.59 -6.04 6.59
N GLU A 748 27.89 -6.02 5.31
CA GLU A 748 27.89 -4.79 4.52
C GLU A 748 27.10 -5.03 3.24
N GLN A 749 25.99 -4.29 3.09
CA GLN A 749 25.08 -4.45 1.97
C GLN A 749 24.77 -3.12 1.33
N LEU A 750 24.81 -3.09 0.01
CA LEU A 750 24.33 -1.98 -0.80
C LEU A 750 23.10 -2.44 -1.58
N HIS A 751 22.02 -1.75 -1.41
CA HIS A 751 20.77 -1.96 -2.13
C HIS A 751 20.56 -0.82 -3.10
N THR A 752 20.27 -1.13 -4.36
CA THR A 752 19.99 -0.11 -5.38
C THR A 752 18.77 -0.49 -6.18
N ASN A 753 17.95 0.51 -6.47
CA ASN A 753 16.82 0.42 -7.37
C ASN A 753 16.86 1.65 -8.29
N PHE A 754 17.07 1.43 -9.57
CA PHE A 754 17.10 2.47 -10.60
C PHE A 754 15.96 2.25 -11.58
N ASN A 755 15.14 3.28 -11.78
CA ASN A 755 14.10 3.34 -12.77
C ASN A 755 14.48 4.40 -13.78
N VAL A 756 14.65 4.00 -15.03
CA VAL A 756 15.16 4.84 -16.11
C VAL A 756 14.13 4.89 -17.24
N ARG A 757 13.60 6.07 -17.52
CA ARG A 757 12.84 6.33 -18.75
C ARG A 757 13.83 6.63 -19.86
N ILE A 758 14.08 5.67 -20.75
CA ILE A 758 15.03 5.80 -21.85
C ILE A 758 14.48 6.79 -22.89
N ASN A 759 13.21 6.65 -23.23
CA ASN A 759 12.45 7.54 -24.10
C ASN A 759 10.94 7.31 -23.88
N GLU A 760 10.08 7.88 -24.71
CA GLU A 760 8.62 7.72 -24.61
C GLU A 760 8.15 6.27 -24.79
N SER A 761 8.93 5.46 -25.50
CA SER A 761 8.57 4.06 -25.80
C SER A 761 9.27 3.04 -24.92
N TYR A 762 10.39 3.36 -24.29
CA TYR A 762 11.19 2.41 -23.52
C TYR A 762 11.54 2.93 -22.13
N ALA A 763 11.44 2.03 -21.17
CA ALA A 763 11.94 2.23 -19.81
C ALA A 763 12.65 0.97 -19.31
N ALA A 764 13.56 1.13 -18.37
CA ALA A 764 14.28 0.04 -17.74
C ALA A 764 14.26 0.21 -16.22
N ALA A 765 14.21 -0.91 -15.51
CA ALA A 765 14.41 -0.94 -14.08
C ALA A 765 15.51 -1.95 -13.72
N VAL A 766 16.38 -1.55 -12.81
CA VAL A 766 17.48 -2.39 -12.33
C VAL A 766 17.47 -2.38 -10.82
N ARG A 767 17.31 -3.53 -10.20
CA ARG A 767 17.35 -3.72 -8.76
C ARG A 767 18.47 -4.68 -8.40
N LEU A 768 19.42 -4.20 -7.60
CA LEU A 768 20.57 -4.99 -7.18
C LEU A 768 20.75 -4.91 -5.66
N THR A 769 21.18 -5.99 -5.07
CA THR A 769 21.66 -6.01 -3.70
C THR A 769 23.07 -6.64 -3.71
N TRP A 770 24.06 -5.88 -3.31
CA TRP A 770 25.43 -6.38 -3.10
C TRP A 770 25.60 -6.73 -1.62
N ASP A 771 26.19 -7.85 -1.36
CA ASP A 771 26.63 -8.29 -0.05
C ASP A 771 28.18 -8.35 -0.09
N PHE A 772 28.81 -7.26 0.33
CA PHE A 772 30.26 -7.13 0.29
C PHE A 772 30.95 -8.06 1.27
N SER A 773 30.32 -8.35 2.40
CA SER A 773 30.87 -9.27 3.41
C SER A 773 31.00 -10.70 2.89
N ASN A 774 30.12 -11.13 2.00
CA ASN A 774 30.13 -12.45 1.39
C ASN A 774 30.55 -12.45 -0.07
N HIS A 775 31.01 -11.33 -0.61
CA HIS A 775 31.45 -11.15 -2.01
C HIS A 775 30.44 -11.68 -3.04
N ARG A 776 29.16 -11.36 -2.88
CA ARG A 776 28.09 -11.83 -3.76
C ARG A 776 27.02 -10.78 -4.01
N VAL A 777 26.23 -11.03 -5.07
CA VAL A 777 25.05 -10.23 -5.41
C VAL A 777 23.81 -11.09 -5.21
N PRO A 778 23.24 -11.13 -3.98
CA PRO A 778 22.14 -12.02 -3.65
C PRO A 778 20.85 -11.76 -4.41
N ILE A 779 20.64 -10.54 -4.87
CA ILE A 779 19.45 -10.16 -5.66
C ILE A 779 19.89 -9.38 -6.88
N GLN A 780 19.44 -9.83 -8.05
CA GLN A 780 19.60 -9.15 -9.32
C GLN A 780 18.27 -9.22 -10.07
N GLN A 781 17.73 -8.09 -10.41
CA GLN A 781 16.51 -7.99 -11.22
C GLN A 781 16.74 -6.95 -12.28
N TYR A 782 16.48 -7.33 -13.52
CA TYR A 782 16.62 -6.49 -14.70
C TYR A 782 15.31 -6.52 -15.45
N SER A 783 14.68 -5.38 -15.59
CA SER A 783 13.40 -5.24 -16.28
C SER A 783 13.54 -4.25 -17.42
N LEU A 784 13.01 -4.61 -18.57
CA LEU A 784 12.89 -3.74 -19.72
C LEU A 784 11.42 -3.61 -20.08
N PHE A 785 10.92 -2.41 -20.16
CA PHE A 785 9.55 -2.09 -20.49
C PHE A 785 9.49 -1.40 -21.85
N ARG A 786 8.52 -1.79 -22.63
CA ARG A 786 8.17 -1.14 -23.88
C ARG A 786 6.75 -0.62 -23.82
N ASN A 787 6.58 0.65 -24.13
CA ASN A 787 5.28 1.22 -24.37
C ASN A 787 4.76 0.74 -25.73
N VAL A 788 3.65 0.01 -25.73
CA VAL A 788 2.97 -0.44 -26.95
C VAL A 788 1.56 0.17 -26.90
N GLY A 789 1.52 1.45 -27.24
CA GLY A 789 0.30 2.24 -27.08
C GLY A 789 -0.04 2.45 -25.61
N PRO A 790 -1.14 1.87 -25.15
CA PRO A 790 -1.58 2.01 -23.76
C PRO A 790 -0.95 0.97 -22.83
N TRP A 791 -0.24 0.00 -23.38
CA TRP A 791 0.36 -1.08 -22.62
C TRP A 791 1.84 -0.85 -22.42
N TYR A 792 2.28 -1.01 -21.18
CA TYR A 792 3.68 -1.32 -20.92
C TYR A 792 3.85 -2.83 -20.92
N VAL A 793 4.58 -3.34 -21.89
CA VAL A 793 4.99 -4.75 -21.92
C VAL A 793 6.36 -4.82 -21.26
N GLY A 794 6.46 -5.53 -20.14
CA GLY A 794 7.67 -5.72 -19.37
C GLY A 794 8.25 -7.11 -19.56
N ALA A 795 9.55 -7.20 -19.76
CA ALA A 795 10.31 -8.44 -19.66
C ALA A 795 11.28 -8.31 -18.49
N THR A 796 11.20 -9.22 -17.53
CA THR A 796 12.03 -9.22 -16.33
C THR A 796 12.84 -10.49 -16.22
N ILE A 797 14.14 -10.33 -15.97
CA ILE A 797 15.04 -11.40 -15.58
C ILE A 797 15.34 -11.22 -14.09
N TYR A 798 15.18 -12.30 -13.37
CA TYR A 798 15.36 -12.34 -11.93
C TYR A 798 16.38 -13.42 -11.57
N ILE A 799 17.40 -13.04 -10.80
CA ILE A 799 18.44 -13.94 -10.32
C ILE A 799 18.58 -13.74 -8.81
N ARG A 800 18.52 -14.81 -8.08
CA ARG A 800 18.69 -14.83 -6.63
C ARG A 800 19.75 -15.83 -6.22
N ASP A 801 20.76 -15.36 -5.49
CA ASP A 801 21.78 -16.20 -4.88
C ASP A 801 21.68 -16.15 -3.35
N ASN A 802 21.17 -17.21 -2.77
CA ASN A 802 21.00 -17.35 -1.32
C ASN A 802 22.19 -18.05 -0.64
N GLY A 803 23.35 -18.14 -1.33
CA GLY A 803 24.56 -18.78 -0.80
C GLY A 803 24.53 -20.32 -0.77
N GLY A 804 23.50 -20.95 -1.33
CA GLY A 804 23.38 -22.40 -1.42
C GLY A 804 22.92 -22.87 -2.79
N LYS A 805 21.93 -22.22 -3.35
CA LYS A 805 21.43 -22.48 -4.69
C LYS A 805 21.01 -21.18 -5.33
N ARG A 806 21.40 -21.01 -6.58
CA ARG A 806 20.99 -19.90 -7.42
C ARG A 806 19.60 -20.19 -7.99
N GLU A 807 18.68 -19.28 -7.78
CA GLU A 807 17.35 -19.27 -8.37
C GLU A 807 17.33 -18.29 -9.53
N GLU A 808 16.81 -18.71 -10.66
CA GLU A 808 16.64 -17.89 -11.83
C GLU A 808 15.18 -17.89 -12.25
N GLY A 809 14.72 -16.76 -12.72
CA GLY A 809 13.35 -16.59 -13.19
C GLY A 809 13.29 -15.63 -14.36
N PHE A 810 12.26 -15.81 -15.16
CA PHE A 810 11.87 -14.91 -16.23
C PHE A 810 10.39 -14.65 -16.13
N GLY A 811 9.98 -13.41 -16.26
CA GLY A 811 8.59 -12.99 -16.24
C GLY A 811 8.30 -12.04 -17.38
N ILE A 812 7.06 -12.05 -17.84
CA ILE A 812 6.52 -11.06 -18.76
C ILE A 812 5.33 -10.42 -18.06
N SER A 813 5.32 -9.11 -17.99
CA SER A 813 4.24 -8.33 -17.41
C SER A 813 3.58 -7.42 -18.44
N PHE A 814 2.31 -7.19 -18.24
CA PHE A 814 1.52 -6.26 -19.02
C PHE A 814 0.83 -5.29 -18.06
N THR A 815 0.99 -4.00 -18.27
CA THR A 815 0.36 -2.97 -17.41
C THR A 815 -0.21 -1.88 -18.29
N LEU A 816 -1.41 -1.38 -17.95
CA LEU A 816 -2.01 -0.25 -18.66
C LEU A 816 -1.31 1.05 -18.27
N SER A 817 -0.93 1.85 -19.27
CA SER A 817 -0.19 3.10 -19.07
C SER A 817 -1.02 4.24 -18.47
N GLU A 818 -2.35 4.19 -18.61
CA GLU A 818 -3.25 5.27 -18.17
C GLU A 818 -3.50 5.35 -16.67
N THR A 819 -3.02 4.40 -15.90
CA THR A 819 -3.20 4.43 -14.43
C THR A 819 -2.38 5.49 -13.73
N GLY A 820 -1.61 6.31 -14.46
CA GLY A 820 -0.83 7.45 -13.92
C GLY A 820 0.25 7.05 -12.91
N THR A 821 0.39 5.77 -12.63
CA THR A 821 1.42 5.25 -11.75
C THR A 821 2.75 5.20 -12.50
N ALA A 822 3.79 5.61 -11.82
CA ALA A 822 5.16 5.33 -12.18
C ALA A 822 5.29 3.87 -12.62
N LEU A 823 6.18 3.58 -13.55
CA LEU A 823 6.47 2.25 -14.09
C LEU A 823 6.20 1.14 -13.08
N PRO A 824 5.53 0.05 -13.45
CA PRO A 824 5.30 -1.06 -12.53
C PRO A 824 6.64 -1.66 -12.14
N ILE A 825 7.07 -1.36 -10.94
CA ILE A 825 8.41 -1.66 -10.45
C ILE A 825 8.43 -2.89 -9.54
N ASP A 826 7.29 -3.33 -9.09
CA ASP A 826 7.17 -4.50 -8.21
C ASP A 826 6.61 -5.71 -8.95
N ILE A 827 7.53 -6.57 -9.38
CA ILE A 827 7.25 -7.97 -9.68
C ILE A 827 7.81 -8.83 -8.54
#